data_2783b390c78615a010bb386ae10c9f29
#
_entry.id   2783b390c78615a010bb386ae10c9f29
#
_cell.length_a   1.000
_cell.length_b   1.000
_cell.length_c   1.000
_cell.angle_alpha   90.00
_cell.angle_beta   90.00
_cell.angle_gamma   90.00
#
_symmetry.space_group_name_H-M   'P 1'
#
loop_
_entity.id
_entity.type
_entity.pdbx_description
1 polymer ?
#
loop_
_entity_poly.entity_id
_entity_poly.type
_entity_poly.pdbx_seq_one_letter_code
_entity_poly.pdbx_strand_id
1 'polypeptide(L)'
;MADTCGIRKKFVDKFLSVIILPTFFAVILMVITYYYGVTFRINGWPKYIITPAGEASAGAVGVTGVASATPGATATSPGAASVAATTGAVPAGVATATGGLSLVSPVAPTPDMPDVLTCPRRPNLGHEGRPIMLRANHFQISMPRGFVHHYDVNIQPDKCPRKVNRDIVDTMVHCYNKIFGTLKPVFDGRNNLYTRDPLPIGNDRVELEVILPGEGKDRVFRVTIKWVAQVSLFALEEALEGRTRQIPYDAILALDVVMRHLPSMMYTPVGRSFFSSPEGYYHPLGGGREVWFGFHQSVRPSQWKMMLNIDVSATAFYKAQPVIEFMCEVLDIRDVNDQRKPLTDSQRVKFTKEIKGLKIEITHCGTMKRKYRVCNVTRRPAQMQSFPLQLENGQTVECTVAKYFLDKYKMKLRYPHLPCLQVGQEHKHTYLPLEVCNIVPGQRCIKKLTDMQTSTMIKATARSAPDREREINNLVRRANFNTDLYVKEFGLTISNNMMEVRGRVLPSPKLQYGGRVSSLGGQQALPNQGVWDMRGKQFFMGVEIRVWAIACFAPQRTVREDALKNFTQQLQRISNDAGMPIIGQPCFCKYATGPDQVEPMFKYLKSTFVQLQLVVVVLPGKTPVYAEVKRVGDTVLGMATQCVQAKNVNKTSPQTLSNLCLKINVKLGGINSILVPSIRPKVFNEPVIFLGVDVTHPPAGDNKKPSIAAVVGSMDAHPSRYAATVRVQQHRQEIVHELSSMVQELLLMFYKSTGGFKPHRIIMYRDGISEGQFIHVLQHELTAVREACIKLEAEYKPGITFIVVQKRHHTRLFCADKREQSGKSGNIPAGTTVDLGITHPTEFDFYLCSHQGIQGTSRPSHYHVLWDDNHFGSDELQCLTYQLCHTYVRCTRSVSIPAPAYYAHLVAFRARYHLVEKEHDSGEGSHQSACSEDRTPGAMARAITVHAATKKVMYFA
;
A
#
# COMPACT_ATOMS: atom_id res chain seq x y z
N MET A 1 48.03 -18.94 5.49
CA MET A 1 46.60 -18.61 5.21
C MET A 1 46.32 -17.09 5.11
N ALA A 2 47.35 -16.24 5.17
CA ALA A 2 47.17 -14.79 5.03
C ALA A 2 47.33 -14.27 3.57
N ASP A 3 47.94 -15.04 2.68
CA ASP A 3 48.28 -14.62 1.33
C ASP A 3 47.14 -14.81 0.28
N THR A 4 46.18 -15.63 0.54
CA THR A 4 45.06 -15.90 -0.40
C THR A 4 43.97 -14.82 -0.38
N CYS A 5 43.86 -14.02 0.67
CA CYS A 5 42.86 -12.97 0.80
C CYS A 5 43.28 -11.68 0.03
N GLY A 6 44.60 -11.38 -0.04
CA GLY A 6 45.14 -10.22 -0.78
C GLY A 6 45.07 -10.36 -2.30
N ILE A 7 45.19 -11.60 -2.79
CA ILE A 7 45.13 -11.90 -4.23
C ILE A 7 43.67 -11.80 -4.75
N ARG A 8 42.69 -12.25 -3.97
CA ARG A 8 41.27 -12.10 -4.33
C ARG A 8 40.80 -10.66 -4.36
N LYS A 9 41.25 -9.83 -3.44
CA LYS A 9 40.87 -8.41 -3.41
C LYS A 9 41.50 -7.63 -4.60
N LYS A 10 42.75 -7.89 -4.92
CA LYS A 10 43.41 -7.32 -6.11
C LYS A 10 42.76 -7.78 -7.44
N PHE A 11 42.28 -9.03 -7.48
CA PHE A 11 41.61 -9.56 -8.68
C PHE A 11 40.20 -8.95 -8.87
N VAL A 12 39.43 -8.79 -7.78
CA VAL A 12 38.11 -8.15 -7.80
C VAL A 12 38.24 -6.66 -8.13
N ASP A 13 39.17 -5.95 -7.55
CA ASP A 13 39.43 -4.52 -7.84
C ASP A 13 39.94 -4.31 -9.30
N LYS A 14 40.73 -5.24 -9.82
CA LYS A 14 41.17 -5.22 -11.23
C LYS A 14 40.07 -5.63 -12.19
N PHE A 15 39.19 -6.56 -11.78
CA PHE A 15 38.02 -6.95 -12.57
C PHE A 15 36.98 -5.82 -12.63
N LEU A 16 36.74 -5.13 -11.52
CA LEU A 16 35.85 -3.97 -11.46
C LEU A 16 36.39 -2.77 -12.24
N SER A 17 37.68 -2.50 -12.19
CA SER A 17 38.27 -1.35 -12.87
C SER A 17 38.55 -1.56 -14.37
N VAL A 18 38.79 -2.81 -14.78
CA VAL A 18 39.20 -3.11 -16.18
C VAL A 18 38.06 -3.54 -17.07
N ILE A 19 37.02 -4.17 -16.50
CA ILE A 19 35.89 -4.74 -17.28
C ILE A 19 34.57 -4.02 -17.01
N ILE A 20 34.19 -3.79 -15.79
CA ILE A 20 32.85 -3.26 -15.44
C ILE A 20 32.76 -1.74 -15.65
N LEU A 21 33.75 -0.97 -15.21
CA LEU A 21 33.75 0.49 -15.43
C LEU A 21 33.81 0.90 -16.91
N PRO A 22 34.70 0.34 -17.73
CA PRO A 22 34.74 0.67 -19.17
C PRO A 22 33.47 0.23 -19.91
N THR A 23 32.87 -0.92 -19.53
CA THR A 23 31.64 -1.40 -20.14
C THR A 23 30.44 -0.52 -19.77
N PHE A 24 30.38 -0.08 -18.54
CA PHE A 24 29.32 0.84 -18.07
C PHE A 24 29.45 2.22 -18.72
N PHE A 25 30.70 2.71 -18.91
CA PHE A 25 30.99 3.97 -19.60
C PHE A 25 30.67 3.87 -21.09
N ALA A 26 30.96 2.74 -21.71
CA ALA A 26 30.62 2.49 -23.10
C ALA A 26 29.12 2.44 -23.36
N VAL A 27 28.36 1.81 -22.46
CA VAL A 27 26.90 1.78 -22.51
C VAL A 27 26.29 3.17 -22.34
N ILE A 28 26.82 3.99 -21.44
CA ILE A 28 26.36 5.38 -21.25
C ILE A 28 26.68 6.21 -22.50
N LEU A 29 27.87 6.08 -23.08
CA LEU A 29 28.25 6.78 -24.30
C LEU A 29 27.40 6.33 -25.51
N MET A 30 27.07 5.04 -25.61
CA MET A 30 26.15 4.53 -26.63
C MET A 30 24.74 5.13 -26.46
N VAL A 31 24.24 5.22 -25.24
CA VAL A 31 22.93 5.84 -24.94
C VAL A 31 22.95 7.32 -25.31
N ILE A 32 24.00 8.06 -24.95
CA ILE A 32 24.15 9.48 -25.30
C ILE A 32 24.26 9.67 -26.83
N THR A 33 25.02 8.85 -27.54
CA THR A 33 25.11 8.91 -29.01
C THR A 33 23.78 8.60 -29.68
N TYR A 34 23.05 7.60 -29.17
CA TYR A 34 21.74 7.20 -29.70
C TYR A 34 20.68 8.28 -29.52
N TYR A 35 20.65 8.94 -28.34
CA TYR A 35 19.63 9.94 -28.04
C TYR A 35 19.97 11.37 -28.49
N TYR A 36 21.24 11.74 -28.54
CA TYR A 36 21.66 13.12 -28.80
C TYR A 36 22.46 13.30 -30.09
N GLY A 37 22.71 12.22 -30.84
CA GLY A 37 23.45 12.29 -32.12
C GLY A 37 24.90 12.78 -32.00
N VAL A 38 25.48 12.72 -30.81
CA VAL A 38 26.84 13.19 -30.54
C VAL A 38 27.83 12.06 -30.67
N THR A 39 28.81 12.20 -31.55
CA THR A 39 29.84 11.17 -31.77
C THR A 39 31.08 11.44 -30.92
N PHE A 40 31.44 10.49 -30.07
CA PHE A 40 32.64 10.55 -29.26
C PHE A 40 33.81 9.78 -29.91
N ARG A 41 34.97 10.39 -29.95
CA ARG A 41 36.24 9.73 -30.32
C ARG A 41 37.03 9.39 -29.05
N ILE A 42 37.27 8.11 -28.83
CA ILE A 42 38.15 7.64 -27.75
C ILE A 42 39.37 7.02 -28.40
N ASN A 43 40.57 7.55 -28.12
CA ASN A 43 41.82 7.01 -28.64
C ASN A 43 42.04 5.58 -28.10
N GLY A 44 42.25 4.63 -29.02
CA GLY A 44 42.51 3.23 -28.67
C GLY A 44 41.33 2.25 -28.82
N TRP A 45 40.19 2.74 -29.26
CA TRP A 45 39.02 1.88 -29.50
C TRP A 45 38.70 1.78 -31.02
N PRO A 46 38.16 0.64 -31.49
CA PRO A 46 37.71 0.52 -32.87
C PRO A 46 36.54 1.49 -33.14
N LYS A 47 36.52 2.04 -34.35
CA LYS A 47 35.50 2.97 -34.83
C LYS A 47 34.14 2.23 -34.96
N TYR A 48 33.18 2.55 -34.12
CA TYR A 48 31.78 2.16 -34.29
C TYR A 48 31.01 3.36 -34.87
N ILE A 49 30.43 3.19 -36.01
CA ILE A 49 29.46 4.15 -36.58
C ILE A 49 28.07 3.61 -36.25
N ILE A 50 27.34 4.34 -35.40
CA ILE A 50 25.94 4.05 -35.11
C ILE A 50 25.14 5.14 -35.80
N THR A 51 24.36 4.73 -36.78
CA THR A 51 23.38 5.61 -37.44
C THR A 51 22.09 5.64 -36.63
N PRO A 52 21.39 6.78 -36.55
CA PRO A 52 20.06 6.83 -35.90
C PRO A 52 19.09 5.90 -36.62
N ALA A 53 18.18 5.32 -35.85
CA ALA A 53 17.18 4.37 -36.35
C ALA A 53 16.37 4.95 -37.52
N GLY A 54 16.58 4.41 -38.68
CA GLY A 54 15.95 4.80 -39.95
C GLY A 54 16.58 4.08 -41.12
N GLU A 55 17.81 3.66 -41.01
CA GLU A 55 18.47 2.87 -42.06
C GLU A 55 19.24 1.73 -41.40
N ALA A 56 18.68 0.54 -41.46
CA ALA A 56 19.30 -0.69 -41.00
C ALA A 56 20.34 -1.15 -42.01
N SER A 57 21.62 -0.85 -41.77
CA SER A 57 22.70 -1.62 -42.35
C SER A 57 23.25 -2.55 -41.28
N ALA A 58 23.07 -3.84 -41.48
CA ALA A 58 23.57 -4.89 -40.63
C ALA A 58 25.11 -4.91 -40.65
N GLY A 59 25.71 -4.53 -39.55
CA GLY A 59 27.12 -4.74 -39.26
C GLY A 59 27.24 -5.77 -38.14
N ALA A 60 27.54 -6.99 -38.51
CA ALA A 60 27.71 -8.11 -37.60
C ALA A 60 28.88 -7.88 -36.64
N VAL A 61 28.67 -8.02 -35.37
CA VAL A 61 29.71 -8.31 -34.37
C VAL A 61 29.68 -9.81 -34.11
N GLY A 62 30.61 -10.53 -34.72
CA GLY A 62 30.82 -11.94 -34.48
C GLY A 62 31.42 -12.18 -33.10
N VAL A 63 30.81 -13.06 -32.37
CA VAL A 63 31.43 -13.79 -31.27
C VAL A 63 31.58 -15.24 -31.75
N THR A 64 32.82 -15.63 -31.97
CA THR A 64 33.23 -16.98 -32.34
C THR A 64 33.00 -17.94 -31.18
N GLY A 65 32.32 -19.03 -31.45
CA GLY A 65 32.23 -20.20 -30.64
C GLY A 65 31.93 -21.43 -31.51
N VAL A 66 32.96 -22.22 -31.67
CA VAL A 66 33.12 -23.47 -32.45
C VAL A 66 32.08 -24.53 -32.07
N ALA A 67 31.42 -25.22 -33.00
CA ALA A 67 31.78 -26.41 -33.71
C ALA A 67 30.59 -27.15 -34.37
N SER A 68 30.79 -27.46 -35.61
CA SER A 68 30.57 -28.70 -36.37
C SER A 68 29.15 -29.22 -36.68
N ALA A 69 28.97 -29.27 -37.91
CA ALA A 69 28.74 -30.31 -38.92
C ALA A 69 27.37 -30.36 -39.60
N THR A 70 27.46 -30.09 -40.83
CA THR A 70 26.61 -30.21 -42.03
C THR A 70 25.99 -31.62 -42.30
N PRO A 71 25.21 -31.88 -43.43
CA PRO A 71 24.60 -31.01 -44.44
C PRO A 71 23.26 -31.57 -45.06
N GLY A 72 22.66 -30.83 -45.96
CA GLY A 72 21.80 -31.40 -47.04
C GLY A 72 20.58 -30.54 -47.44
N ALA A 73 20.69 -29.71 -48.48
CA ALA A 73 20.13 -29.73 -49.84
C ALA A 73 18.59 -29.83 -49.92
N THR A 74 17.86 -29.07 -50.67
CA THR A 74 17.85 -28.43 -51.96
C THR A 74 16.53 -27.64 -52.18
N ALA A 75 16.65 -26.46 -52.76
CA ALA A 75 15.98 -25.86 -53.93
C ALA A 75 14.45 -25.98 -54.14
N THR A 76 13.72 -24.92 -54.36
CA THR A 76 13.48 -24.22 -55.65
C THR A 76 12.42 -23.11 -55.50
N SER A 77 12.68 -21.96 -56.09
CA SER A 77 11.71 -20.91 -56.46
C SER A 77 11.19 -21.19 -57.91
N PRO A 78 10.32 -20.45 -58.61
CA PRO A 78 10.05 -19.01 -58.58
C PRO A 78 8.59 -18.58 -58.95
N GLY A 79 8.33 -17.26 -59.02
CA GLY A 79 7.23 -16.75 -59.85
C GLY A 79 6.73 -15.35 -59.52
N ALA A 80 7.05 -14.41 -60.39
CA ALA A 80 6.79 -12.99 -60.36
C ALA A 80 5.43 -12.56 -60.93
N ALA A 81 5.01 -11.31 -60.67
CA ALA A 81 4.48 -10.26 -61.54
C ALA A 81 3.66 -9.25 -60.72
N SER A 82 4.08 -8.00 -60.56
CA SER A 82 3.97 -6.74 -61.32
C SER A 82 2.54 -6.22 -61.53
N VAL A 83 2.29 -4.99 -61.16
CA VAL A 83 2.03 -3.76 -61.94
C VAL A 83 1.34 -2.67 -61.14
N ALA A 84 2.00 -1.55 -60.94
CA ALA A 84 1.81 -0.11 -61.19
C ALA A 84 0.55 0.60 -60.69
N ALA A 85 0.73 1.59 -59.88
CA ALA A 85 0.91 3.06 -60.02
C ALA A 85 -0.35 3.90 -60.34
N THR A 86 -0.63 4.91 -59.51
CA THR A 86 -0.66 6.33 -59.94
C THR A 86 -1.06 7.24 -58.71
N THR A 87 -0.21 8.11 -58.37
CA THR A 87 -0.18 9.58 -58.23
C THR A 87 -1.35 10.37 -57.65
N GLY A 88 -1.08 11.25 -56.69
CA GLY A 88 -1.91 12.39 -56.31
C GLY A 88 -1.33 13.16 -55.11
N ALA A 89 -0.95 14.42 -55.32
CA ALA A 89 -0.08 15.28 -54.51
C ALA A 89 -0.73 16.03 -53.34
N VAL A 90 0.08 16.32 -52.37
CA VAL A 90 0.29 17.27 -51.22
C VAL A 90 -0.49 18.62 -51.28
N PRO A 91 -0.76 19.36 -50.18
CA PRO A 91 0.29 19.99 -49.38
C PRO A 91 0.18 20.09 -47.84
N ALA A 92 1.31 20.37 -47.29
CA ALA A 92 1.80 20.63 -45.97
C ALA A 92 1.03 21.47 -44.98
N GLY A 93 1.17 21.13 -43.68
CA GLY A 93 0.92 21.95 -42.51
C GLY A 93 1.75 21.51 -41.32
N VAL A 94 2.62 22.37 -40.87
CA VAL A 94 3.59 22.20 -39.79
C VAL A 94 2.91 22.17 -38.42
N ALA A 95 3.24 21.22 -37.58
CA ALA A 95 3.01 21.31 -36.14
C ALA A 95 4.14 20.57 -35.39
N THR A 96 4.80 21.31 -34.55
CA THR A 96 5.89 20.92 -33.64
C THR A 96 5.40 20.02 -32.53
N ALA A 97 6.04 18.88 -32.38
CA ALA A 97 5.81 17.95 -31.27
C ALA A 97 6.98 18.04 -30.26
N THR A 98 6.64 18.24 -28.99
CA THR A 98 7.57 18.02 -27.88
C THR A 98 7.31 16.66 -27.26
N GLY A 99 8.33 15.79 -27.31
CA GLY A 99 8.23 14.40 -26.87
C GLY A 99 8.53 14.24 -25.39
N GLY A 100 7.77 13.37 -24.74
CA GLY A 100 8.02 12.81 -23.43
C GLY A 100 8.44 11.34 -23.54
N LEU A 101 9.47 10.98 -22.81
CA LEU A 101 10.18 9.71 -22.82
C LEU A 101 9.42 8.54 -22.19
N SER A 102 9.34 7.45 -22.90
CA SER A 102 8.96 6.13 -22.38
C SER A 102 9.96 5.07 -22.84
N LEU A 103 10.57 4.39 -21.91
CA LEU A 103 11.44 3.21 -22.12
C LEU A 103 10.62 1.93 -21.92
N VAL A 104 10.07 1.38 -22.97
CA VAL A 104 9.59 -0.02 -23.02
C VAL A 104 9.80 -0.51 -24.45
N SER A 105 10.34 -1.72 -24.58
CA SER A 105 10.46 -2.42 -25.86
C SER A 105 9.11 -2.41 -26.59
N PRO A 106 9.06 -2.18 -27.90
CA PRO A 106 7.80 -2.08 -28.62
C PRO A 106 7.09 -3.44 -28.66
N VAL A 107 6.04 -3.56 -27.86
CA VAL A 107 5.00 -4.56 -28.09
C VAL A 107 4.29 -4.09 -29.37
N ALA A 108 4.16 -4.97 -30.34
CA ALA A 108 3.43 -4.68 -31.57
C ALA A 108 2.05 -4.10 -31.20
N PRO A 109 1.62 -2.99 -31.79
CA PRO A 109 0.33 -2.37 -31.45
C PRO A 109 -0.80 -3.35 -31.75
N THR A 110 -1.60 -3.64 -30.72
CA THR A 110 -2.89 -4.29 -30.95
C THR A 110 -3.76 -3.33 -31.79
N PRO A 111 -4.41 -3.78 -32.86
CA PRO A 111 -5.04 -2.90 -33.87
C PRO A 111 -6.12 -1.94 -33.33
N ASP A 112 -6.58 -2.07 -32.10
CA ASP A 112 -7.74 -1.33 -31.56
C ASP A 112 -7.41 -0.43 -30.35
N MET A 113 -6.13 -0.17 -30.05
CA MET A 113 -5.76 0.74 -28.96
C MET A 113 -5.45 2.14 -29.54
N PRO A 114 -6.06 3.21 -29.00
CA PRO A 114 -5.69 4.56 -29.39
C PRO A 114 -4.24 4.86 -28.99
N ASP A 115 -3.52 5.59 -29.85
CA ASP A 115 -2.11 5.97 -29.66
C ASP A 115 -1.85 6.70 -28.34
N VAL A 116 -2.90 7.36 -27.78
CA VAL A 116 -2.86 8.02 -26.48
C VAL A 116 -4.01 7.54 -25.61
N LEU A 117 -3.71 6.84 -24.52
CA LEU A 117 -4.69 6.43 -23.53
C LEU A 117 -5.07 7.63 -22.65
N THR A 118 -6.34 7.99 -22.68
CA THR A 118 -6.92 9.05 -21.84
C THR A 118 -8.07 8.50 -21.02
N CYS A 119 -8.22 8.99 -19.77
CA CYS A 119 -9.38 8.64 -18.96
C CYS A 119 -10.69 9.15 -19.59
N PRO A 120 -11.77 8.39 -19.49
CA PRO A 120 -13.06 8.80 -20.06
C PRO A 120 -13.61 10.05 -19.35
N ARG A 121 -14.32 10.88 -20.15
CA ARG A 121 -15.06 11.99 -19.57
C ARG A 121 -16.29 11.47 -18.82
N ARG A 122 -16.67 12.20 -17.77
CA ARG A 122 -17.94 11.95 -17.08
C ARG A 122 -19.09 12.09 -18.10
N PRO A 123 -19.92 11.03 -18.27
CA PRO A 123 -20.98 11.06 -19.29
C PRO A 123 -22.12 12.01 -18.89
N ASN A 124 -22.48 12.04 -17.60
CA ASN A 124 -23.53 12.85 -17.02
C ASN A 124 -23.36 12.95 -15.49
N LEU A 125 -24.16 13.73 -14.83
CA LEU A 125 -24.36 13.69 -13.38
C LEU A 125 -25.48 12.70 -13.07
N GLY A 126 -25.37 11.97 -11.97
CA GLY A 126 -26.42 11.04 -11.55
C GLY A 126 -27.66 11.78 -11.02
N HIS A 127 -28.80 11.13 -11.18
CA HIS A 127 -30.10 11.63 -10.73
C HIS A 127 -30.80 10.68 -9.75
N GLU A 128 -30.43 9.39 -9.75
CA GLU A 128 -31.02 8.40 -8.86
C GLU A 128 -30.69 8.64 -7.39
N GLY A 129 -31.69 8.41 -6.55
CA GLY A 129 -31.54 8.51 -5.10
C GLY A 129 -32.19 9.77 -4.50
N ARG A 130 -32.26 9.80 -3.18
CA ARG A 130 -32.80 10.90 -2.41
C ARG A 130 -31.73 12.00 -2.25
N PRO A 131 -32.02 13.27 -2.58
CA PRO A 131 -31.06 14.35 -2.42
C PRO A 131 -30.68 14.57 -0.95
N ILE A 132 -29.44 14.92 -0.70
CA ILE A 132 -28.89 15.25 0.62
C ILE A 132 -27.86 16.38 0.50
N MET A 133 -27.91 17.34 1.44
CA MET A 133 -26.91 18.40 1.52
C MET A 133 -25.78 17.98 2.47
N LEU A 134 -24.57 18.09 2.00
CA LEU A 134 -23.38 17.68 2.72
C LEU A 134 -22.36 18.84 2.79
N ARG A 135 -21.49 18.76 3.78
CA ARG A 135 -20.25 19.55 3.83
C ARG A 135 -19.06 18.62 3.64
N ALA A 136 -18.16 18.99 2.74
CA ALA A 136 -16.91 18.30 2.51
C ALA A 136 -15.76 19.08 3.14
N ASN A 137 -14.79 18.37 3.70
CA ASN A 137 -13.57 18.98 4.28
C ASN A 137 -12.61 19.53 3.20
N HIS A 138 -13.18 20.22 2.24
CA HIS A 138 -12.51 20.94 1.16
C HIS A 138 -12.75 22.43 1.32
N PHE A 139 -11.69 23.20 1.20
CA PHE A 139 -11.71 24.67 1.35
C PHE A 139 -11.25 25.30 0.05
N GLN A 140 -12.02 26.21 -0.50
CA GLN A 140 -11.72 26.82 -1.79
C GLN A 140 -10.43 27.64 -1.72
N ILE A 141 -9.55 27.47 -2.71
CA ILE A 141 -8.38 28.29 -2.95
C ILE A 141 -8.72 29.24 -4.11
N SER A 142 -8.64 30.54 -3.89
CA SER A 142 -8.67 31.54 -4.95
C SER A 142 -7.24 31.87 -5.35
N MET A 143 -6.97 31.85 -6.65
CA MET A 143 -5.64 32.07 -7.24
C MET A 143 -5.63 33.36 -8.05
N PRO A 144 -4.52 34.11 -8.08
CA PRO A 144 -4.33 35.20 -9.03
C PRO A 144 -4.08 34.61 -10.43
N ARG A 145 -4.43 35.35 -11.45
CA ARG A 145 -3.96 35.08 -12.82
C ARG A 145 -2.49 35.45 -12.92
N GLY A 146 -1.70 34.59 -13.54
CA GLY A 146 -0.27 34.84 -13.70
C GLY A 146 0.56 33.57 -13.73
N PHE A 147 1.82 33.76 -13.42
CA PHE A 147 2.83 32.69 -13.48
C PHE A 147 3.53 32.56 -12.14
N VAL A 148 4.15 31.39 -11.95
CA VAL A 148 5.05 31.08 -10.85
C VAL A 148 6.36 30.56 -11.47
N HIS A 149 7.50 31.02 -10.94
CA HIS A 149 8.81 30.64 -11.47
C HIS A 149 9.37 29.44 -10.71
N HIS A 150 9.72 28.40 -11.44
CA HIS A 150 10.27 27.15 -10.91
C HIS A 150 11.78 27.10 -11.10
N TYR A 151 12.51 26.81 -10.03
CA TYR A 151 13.94 26.63 -9.97
C TYR A 151 14.29 25.24 -9.43
N ASP A 152 15.31 24.60 -10.03
CA ASP A 152 15.94 23.40 -9.49
C ASP A 152 17.04 23.79 -8.50
N VAL A 153 17.02 23.16 -7.33
CA VAL A 153 17.99 23.41 -6.25
C VAL A 153 18.75 22.12 -5.97
N ASN A 154 20.06 22.18 -6.15
CA ASN A 154 20.97 21.08 -5.82
C ASN A 154 21.85 21.47 -4.63
N ILE A 155 21.86 20.65 -3.57
CA ILE A 155 22.61 20.88 -2.33
C ILE A 155 23.71 19.84 -2.19
N GLN A 156 24.95 20.30 -2.02
CA GLN A 156 26.11 19.45 -1.76
C GLN A 156 26.66 19.71 -0.34
N PRO A 157 27.05 18.64 0.42
CA PRO A 157 27.05 17.22 0.05
C PRO A 157 25.64 16.62 -0.01
N ASP A 158 25.46 15.71 -0.96
CA ASP A 158 24.21 14.98 -1.16
C ASP A 158 23.73 14.21 0.08
N LYS A 159 22.44 13.88 0.11
CA LYS A 159 21.79 13.02 1.12
C LYS A 159 21.57 13.66 2.50
N CYS A 160 21.43 14.97 2.54
CA CYS A 160 20.94 15.63 3.75
C CYS A 160 19.44 15.35 4.00
N PRO A 161 19.01 15.25 5.27
CA PRO A 161 17.58 15.17 5.61
C PRO A 161 16.83 16.41 5.13
N ARG A 162 15.57 16.24 4.71
CA ARG A 162 14.72 17.33 4.21
C ARG A 162 14.61 18.54 5.16
N LYS A 163 14.66 18.30 6.47
CA LYS A 163 14.68 19.39 7.45
C LYS A 163 15.93 20.24 7.29
N VAL A 164 17.11 19.60 7.23
CA VAL A 164 18.38 20.29 7.04
C VAL A 164 18.39 21.03 5.69
N ASN A 165 17.85 20.44 4.63
CA ASN A 165 17.76 21.13 3.34
C ASN A 165 16.91 22.41 3.44
N ARG A 166 15.81 22.38 4.20
CA ARG A 166 15.00 23.60 4.43
C ARG A 166 15.75 24.63 5.24
N ASP A 167 16.46 24.21 6.29
CA ASP A 167 17.28 25.10 7.10
C ASP A 167 18.38 25.76 6.23
N ILE A 168 19.01 25.00 5.30
CA ILE A 168 19.99 25.52 4.34
C ILE A 168 19.37 26.56 3.42
N VAL A 169 18.23 26.25 2.79
CA VAL A 169 17.56 27.15 1.85
C VAL A 169 17.04 28.40 2.55
N ASP A 170 16.52 28.27 3.76
CA ASP A 170 16.06 29.41 4.55
C ASP A 170 17.24 30.34 4.90
N THR A 171 18.35 29.81 5.35
CA THR A 171 19.59 30.56 5.60
C THR A 171 20.10 31.23 4.31
N MET A 172 20.09 30.53 3.19
CA MET A 172 20.48 31.05 1.88
C MET A 172 19.65 32.29 1.50
N VAL A 173 18.33 32.18 1.62
CA VAL A 173 17.42 33.30 1.30
C VAL A 173 17.72 34.55 2.15
N HIS A 174 18.06 34.36 3.43
CA HIS A 174 18.41 35.43 4.33
C HIS A 174 19.80 36.03 4.05
N CYS A 175 20.78 35.23 3.66
CA CYS A 175 22.15 35.69 3.43
C CYS A 175 22.34 36.38 2.08
N TYR A 176 21.61 35.95 1.04
CA TYR A 176 21.79 36.44 -0.33
C TYR A 176 20.69 37.42 -0.77
N ASN A 177 20.54 38.50 -0.02
CA ASN A 177 19.51 39.53 -0.26
C ASN A 177 19.61 40.18 -1.66
N LYS A 178 20.80 40.22 -2.30
CA LYS A 178 20.93 40.69 -3.67
C LYS A 178 20.23 39.85 -4.72
N ILE A 179 20.01 38.57 -4.43
CA ILE A 179 19.31 37.62 -5.34
C ILE A 179 17.82 37.57 -4.99
N PHE A 180 17.51 37.44 -3.71
CA PHE A 180 16.13 37.18 -3.27
C PHE A 180 15.35 38.46 -2.92
N GLY A 181 16.06 39.56 -2.58
CA GLY A 181 15.41 40.83 -2.22
C GLY A 181 14.38 40.65 -1.11
N THR A 182 13.16 41.09 -1.37
CA THR A 182 11.99 40.92 -0.48
C THR A 182 11.14 39.68 -0.78
N LEU A 183 11.50 38.92 -1.82
CA LEU A 183 10.76 37.72 -2.22
C LEU A 183 10.75 36.65 -1.13
N LYS A 184 9.65 35.89 -1.06
CA LYS A 184 9.45 34.77 -0.14
C LYS A 184 9.40 33.46 -0.92
N PRO A 185 10.56 32.89 -1.30
CA PRO A 185 10.60 31.63 -2.01
C PRO A 185 10.03 30.50 -1.19
N VAL A 186 9.41 29.51 -1.83
CA VAL A 186 8.93 28.28 -1.17
C VAL A 186 9.69 27.08 -1.70
N PHE A 187 9.99 26.11 -0.83
CA PHE A 187 10.85 24.99 -1.13
C PHE A 187 10.27 23.65 -0.65
N ASP A 188 10.32 22.62 -1.47
CA ASP A 188 9.76 21.30 -1.16
C ASP A 188 10.62 20.45 -0.20
N GLY A 189 11.82 20.93 0.13
CA GLY A 189 12.81 20.22 0.95
C GLY A 189 13.68 19.22 0.18
N ARG A 190 13.54 19.16 -1.16
CA ARG A 190 14.36 18.34 -2.05
C ARG A 190 15.08 19.18 -3.09
N ASN A 191 14.38 19.49 -4.17
CA ASN A 191 14.95 20.12 -5.36
C ASN A 191 14.14 21.29 -5.89
N ASN A 192 12.83 21.38 -5.58
CA ASN A 192 11.94 22.34 -6.22
C ASN A 192 11.78 23.60 -5.36
N LEU A 193 12.19 24.73 -5.91
CA LEU A 193 12.00 26.07 -5.32
C LEU A 193 11.12 26.87 -6.26
N TYR A 194 10.16 27.58 -5.69
CA TYR A 194 9.24 28.45 -6.45
C TYR A 194 9.28 29.87 -5.90
N THR A 195 9.20 30.83 -6.84
CA THR A 195 9.06 32.24 -6.52
C THR A 195 7.89 32.84 -7.28
N ARG A 196 7.32 33.92 -6.74
CA ARG A 196 6.27 34.69 -7.41
C ARG A 196 6.82 35.43 -8.64
N ASP A 197 7.90 36.14 -8.47
CA ASP A 197 8.56 36.91 -9.51
C ASP A 197 9.90 36.28 -9.86
N PRO A 198 10.46 36.53 -11.07
CA PRO A 198 11.71 35.89 -11.47
C PRO A 198 12.89 36.39 -10.64
N LEU A 199 13.80 35.48 -10.31
CA LEU A 199 15.06 35.84 -9.67
C LEU A 199 16.00 36.53 -10.71
N PRO A 200 16.84 37.49 -10.28
CA PRO A 200 17.74 38.24 -11.17
C PRO A 200 18.98 37.41 -11.60
N ILE A 201 18.79 36.13 -11.88
CA ILE A 201 19.81 35.17 -12.33
C ILE A 201 19.58 34.74 -13.79
N GLY A 202 18.48 35.13 -14.41
CA GLY A 202 18.13 34.69 -15.77
C GLY A 202 18.02 33.18 -15.89
N ASN A 203 18.56 32.64 -16.99
CA ASN A 203 18.63 31.18 -17.23
C ASN A 203 19.94 30.56 -16.75
N ASP A 204 20.82 31.34 -16.13
CA ASP A 204 22.11 30.90 -15.68
C ASP A 204 22.04 30.04 -14.44
N ARG A 205 23.09 29.30 -14.21
CA ARG A 205 23.31 28.49 -13.03
C ARG A 205 24.12 29.33 -12.03
N VAL A 206 23.56 29.55 -10.85
CA VAL A 206 24.24 30.25 -9.76
C VAL A 206 24.58 29.25 -8.65
N GLU A 207 25.83 29.33 -8.18
CA GLU A 207 26.34 28.54 -7.07
C GLU A 207 26.59 29.43 -5.86
N LEU A 208 26.00 29.07 -4.72
CA LEU A 208 26.00 29.83 -3.47
C LEU A 208 26.55 28.94 -2.34
N GLU A 209 27.37 29.57 -1.46
CA GLU A 209 27.89 28.89 -0.29
C GLU A 209 27.04 29.24 0.93
N VAL A 210 26.54 28.23 1.66
CA VAL A 210 25.71 28.41 2.84
C VAL A 210 26.36 27.76 4.04
N ILE A 211 26.51 28.52 5.10
CA ILE A 211 27.11 28.08 6.36
C ILE A 211 26.03 27.92 7.39
N LEU A 212 25.85 26.70 7.91
CA LEU A 212 24.99 26.45 9.06
C LEU A 212 25.85 26.25 10.31
N PRO A 213 25.49 26.88 11.43
CA PRO A 213 26.18 26.66 12.68
C PRO A 213 26.09 25.20 13.11
N GLY A 214 27.22 24.61 13.48
CA GLY A 214 27.31 23.22 13.92
C GLY A 214 27.66 23.09 15.40
N GLU A 215 27.37 21.93 16.00
CA GLU A 215 27.81 21.61 17.36
C GLU A 215 29.35 21.37 17.37
N GLY A 216 30.16 22.43 17.30
CA GLY A 216 31.64 22.39 17.37
C GLY A 216 32.37 22.86 16.11
N LYS A 217 31.84 22.67 14.92
CA LYS A 217 32.35 23.26 13.66
C LYS A 217 31.17 23.61 12.76
N ASP A 218 31.26 24.77 12.14
CA ASP A 218 30.28 25.19 11.14
C ASP A 218 30.29 24.24 9.94
N ARG A 219 29.12 24.04 9.38
CA ARG A 219 28.92 23.16 8.25
C ARG A 219 28.69 23.99 7.00
N VAL A 220 29.58 23.83 6.02
CA VAL A 220 29.51 24.54 4.75
C VAL A 220 28.78 23.66 3.74
N PHE A 221 27.83 24.26 3.01
CA PHE A 221 27.07 23.64 1.94
C PHE A 221 27.19 24.48 0.67
N ARG A 222 27.25 23.80 -0.46
CA ARG A 222 27.10 24.43 -1.77
C ARG A 222 25.72 24.23 -2.29
N VAL A 223 25.06 25.31 -2.62
CA VAL A 223 23.70 25.30 -3.17
C VAL A 223 23.76 25.87 -4.59
N THR A 224 23.33 25.06 -5.53
CA THR A 224 23.20 25.47 -6.92
C THR A 224 21.75 25.71 -7.24
N ILE A 225 21.43 26.87 -7.83
CA ILE A 225 20.08 27.23 -8.27
C ILE A 225 20.12 27.38 -9.80
N LYS A 226 19.14 26.81 -10.47
CA LYS A 226 18.96 26.89 -11.92
C LYS A 226 17.48 27.11 -12.24
N TRP A 227 17.19 28.07 -13.12
CA TRP A 227 15.84 28.24 -13.66
C TRP A 227 15.40 27.01 -14.47
N VAL A 228 14.15 26.61 -14.33
CA VAL A 228 13.59 25.42 -15.02
C VAL A 228 12.46 25.82 -15.95
N ALA A 229 11.43 26.49 -15.41
CA ALA A 229 10.22 26.80 -16.16
C ALA A 229 9.41 27.94 -15.51
N GLN A 230 8.59 28.53 -16.32
CA GLN A 230 7.52 29.40 -15.90
C GLN A 230 6.22 28.59 -15.88
N VAL A 231 5.61 28.46 -14.71
CA VAL A 231 4.40 27.66 -14.49
C VAL A 231 3.17 28.55 -14.56
N SER A 232 2.24 28.23 -15.47
CA SER A 232 1.04 29.04 -15.71
C SER A 232 -0.09 28.66 -14.77
N LEU A 233 -0.54 29.59 -13.94
CA LEU A 233 -1.77 29.44 -13.15
C LEU A 233 -3.02 29.68 -13.99
N PHE A 234 -2.90 30.42 -15.08
CA PHE A 234 -3.99 30.63 -16.04
C PHE A 234 -4.35 29.32 -16.76
N ALA A 235 -3.36 28.55 -17.20
CA ALA A 235 -3.59 27.24 -17.80
C ALA A 235 -4.30 26.26 -16.83
N LEU A 236 -4.03 26.40 -15.52
CA LEU A 236 -4.74 25.63 -14.50
C LEU A 236 -6.22 26.07 -14.38
N GLU A 237 -6.50 27.37 -14.42
CA GLU A 237 -7.87 27.90 -14.42
C GLU A 237 -8.67 27.38 -15.62
N GLU A 238 -8.08 27.43 -16.82
CA GLU A 238 -8.69 26.88 -18.04
C GLU A 238 -8.98 25.37 -17.96
N ALA A 239 -8.06 24.61 -17.38
CA ALA A 239 -8.26 23.18 -17.16
C ALA A 239 -9.38 22.89 -16.15
N LEU A 240 -9.49 23.70 -15.08
CA LEU A 240 -10.57 23.58 -14.10
C LEU A 240 -11.95 23.88 -14.71
N GLU A 241 -12.02 24.84 -15.62
CA GLU A 241 -13.25 25.19 -16.36
C GLU A 241 -13.58 24.16 -17.48
N GLY A 242 -12.72 23.17 -17.69
CA GLY A 242 -12.93 22.12 -18.69
C GLY A 242 -12.63 22.53 -20.14
N ARG A 243 -11.99 23.71 -20.34
CA ARG A 243 -11.59 24.20 -21.67
C ARG A 243 -10.44 23.37 -22.24
N THR A 244 -9.57 22.86 -21.38
CA THR A 244 -8.48 21.94 -21.75
C THR A 244 -8.67 20.58 -21.11
N ARG A 245 -8.16 19.51 -21.77
CA ARG A 245 -8.25 18.12 -21.24
C ARG A 245 -7.18 17.81 -20.21
N GLN A 246 -6.03 18.44 -20.33
CA GLN A 246 -4.88 18.17 -19.48
C GLN A 246 -4.83 19.16 -18.33
N ILE A 247 -4.85 18.62 -17.12
CA ILE A 247 -4.59 19.42 -15.91
C ILE A 247 -3.09 19.61 -15.79
N PRO A 248 -2.57 20.86 -15.68
CA PRO A 248 -1.16 21.12 -15.46
C PRO A 248 -0.76 20.72 -14.02
N TYR A 249 -0.24 19.51 -13.86
CA TYR A 249 0.17 18.99 -12.56
C TYR A 249 1.33 19.75 -11.92
N ASP A 250 2.17 20.38 -12.71
CA ASP A 250 3.24 21.29 -12.27
C ASP A 250 2.68 22.52 -11.51
N ALA A 251 1.57 23.10 -11.99
CA ALA A 251 0.88 24.18 -11.29
C ALA A 251 0.29 23.70 -9.95
N ILE A 252 -0.34 22.53 -9.94
CA ILE A 252 -0.87 21.93 -8.69
C ILE A 252 0.27 21.65 -7.70
N LEU A 253 1.41 21.14 -8.18
CA LEU A 253 2.58 20.87 -7.36
C LEU A 253 3.14 22.17 -6.76
N ALA A 254 3.24 23.24 -7.55
CA ALA A 254 3.67 24.55 -7.07
C ALA A 254 2.76 25.06 -5.94
N LEU A 255 1.44 25.01 -6.12
CA LEU A 255 0.48 25.41 -5.10
C LEU A 255 0.57 24.53 -3.84
N ASP A 256 0.76 23.21 -4.00
CA ASP A 256 0.93 22.28 -2.85
C ASP A 256 2.21 22.63 -2.06
N VAL A 257 3.30 23.03 -2.73
CA VAL A 257 4.54 23.46 -2.09
C VAL A 257 4.35 24.79 -1.35
N VAL A 258 3.64 25.77 -1.94
CA VAL A 258 3.30 27.04 -1.28
C VAL A 258 2.55 26.78 0.03
N MET A 259 1.49 25.99 -0.04
CA MET A 259 0.64 25.69 1.12
C MET A 259 1.38 24.89 2.21
N ARG A 260 2.41 24.15 1.86
CA ARG A 260 3.15 23.26 2.78
C ARG A 260 4.40 23.89 3.38
N HIS A 261 4.89 24.99 2.82
CA HIS A 261 6.20 25.52 3.19
C HIS A 261 6.27 25.88 4.68
N LEU A 262 5.41 26.77 5.16
CA LEU A 262 5.37 27.17 6.57
C LEU A 262 5.05 26.01 7.52
N PRO A 263 4.02 25.18 7.28
CA PRO A 263 3.76 24.01 8.12
C PRO A 263 4.93 23.02 8.20
N SER A 264 5.71 22.87 7.12
CA SER A 264 6.89 21.99 7.11
C SER A 264 8.03 22.49 7.98
N MET A 265 8.08 23.79 8.27
CA MET A 265 9.05 24.40 9.19
C MET A 265 8.59 24.32 10.64
N MET A 266 7.30 24.54 10.90
CA MET A 266 6.71 24.59 12.24
C MET A 266 6.45 23.20 12.87
N TYR A 267 6.05 22.21 12.07
CA TYR A 267 5.62 20.88 12.52
C TYR A 267 6.57 19.78 12.04
N THR A 268 6.38 18.55 12.58
CA THR A 268 7.07 17.35 12.08
C THR A 268 6.32 16.78 10.88
N PRO A 269 6.84 16.90 9.66
CA PRO A 269 6.16 16.42 8.46
C PRO A 269 6.33 14.90 8.28
N VAL A 270 5.22 14.22 8.00
CA VAL A 270 5.18 12.80 7.61
C VAL A 270 4.30 12.66 6.38
N GLY A 271 4.91 12.51 5.22
CA GLY A 271 4.18 12.56 3.95
C GLY A 271 3.52 13.92 3.73
N ARG A 272 2.19 13.94 3.57
CA ARG A 272 1.37 15.16 3.49
C ARG A 272 0.69 15.53 4.81
N SER A 273 1.09 14.90 5.91
CA SER A 273 0.59 15.22 7.25
C SER A 273 1.64 15.89 8.10
N PHE A 274 1.19 16.72 9.04
CA PHE A 274 2.01 17.49 9.95
C PHE A 274 1.60 17.18 11.38
N PHE A 275 2.58 16.89 12.23
CA PHE A 275 2.35 16.46 13.62
C PHE A 275 3.10 17.35 14.59
N SER A 276 2.48 17.62 15.73
CA SER A 276 3.09 18.29 16.86
C SER A 276 3.29 17.35 18.03
N SER A 277 4.32 17.62 18.83
CA SER A 277 4.49 16.95 20.13
C SER A 277 3.29 17.27 21.02
N PRO A 278 2.80 16.31 21.82
CA PRO A 278 1.73 16.59 22.77
C PRO A 278 2.16 17.66 23.80
N GLU A 279 1.34 18.68 23.94
CA GLU A 279 1.46 19.67 25.00
C GLU A 279 0.38 19.39 26.05
N GLY A 280 0.80 19.16 27.31
CA GLY A 280 -0.10 18.84 28.40
C GLY A 280 -0.54 17.37 28.40
N TYR A 281 -1.80 17.10 28.07
CA TYR A 281 -2.33 15.73 28.09
C TYR A 281 -1.83 14.89 26.90
N TYR A 282 -1.23 13.75 27.17
CA TYR A 282 -0.74 12.83 26.15
C TYR A 282 -1.39 11.45 26.27
N HIS A 283 -1.41 10.72 25.14
CA HIS A 283 -1.98 9.38 25.08
C HIS A 283 -0.86 8.33 24.92
N PRO A 284 -0.42 7.71 26.04
CA PRO A 284 0.59 6.66 25.98
C PRO A 284 0.00 5.39 25.36
N LEU A 285 0.78 4.76 24.49
CA LEU A 285 0.45 3.47 23.88
C LEU A 285 1.14 2.30 24.60
N GLY A 286 2.10 2.60 25.50
CA GLY A 286 2.97 1.62 26.11
C GLY A 286 4.14 1.20 25.22
N GLY A 287 5.18 0.61 25.82
CA GLY A 287 6.38 0.22 25.10
C GLY A 287 7.15 1.38 24.49
N GLY A 288 7.20 2.52 25.17
CA GLY A 288 7.90 3.73 24.72
C GLY A 288 7.26 4.44 23.53
N ARG A 289 5.97 4.29 23.35
CA ARG A 289 5.20 4.88 22.23
C ARG A 289 4.05 5.73 22.73
N GLU A 290 3.74 6.80 22.00
CA GLU A 290 2.65 7.73 22.28
C GLU A 290 1.95 8.16 20.99
N VAL A 291 0.73 8.70 21.12
CA VAL A 291 -0.04 9.24 19.99
C VAL A 291 0.30 10.71 19.80
N TRP A 292 0.71 11.07 18.59
CA TRP A 292 0.80 12.47 18.15
C TRP A 292 -0.37 12.80 17.25
N PHE A 293 -0.97 13.96 17.53
CA PHE A 293 -2.03 14.53 16.72
C PHE A 293 -1.48 15.55 15.75
N GLY A 294 -2.18 15.72 14.66
CA GLY A 294 -1.81 16.64 13.63
C GLY A 294 -2.88 16.72 12.55
N PHE A 295 -2.51 17.17 11.35
CA PHE A 295 -3.42 17.33 10.24
C PHE A 295 -2.79 16.88 8.93
N HIS A 296 -3.64 16.44 8.03
CA HIS A 296 -3.32 16.20 6.62
C HIS A 296 -3.74 17.41 5.80
N GLN A 297 -2.94 17.74 4.80
CA GLN A 297 -3.18 18.86 3.90
C GLN A 297 -2.74 18.48 2.49
N SER A 298 -3.60 18.74 1.49
CA SER A 298 -3.27 18.58 0.08
C SER A 298 -4.11 19.52 -0.80
N VAL A 299 -3.47 20.05 -1.83
CA VAL A 299 -4.14 20.84 -2.88
C VAL A 299 -4.74 19.88 -3.90
N ARG A 300 -6.01 20.09 -4.27
CA ARG A 300 -6.77 19.20 -5.15
C ARG A 300 -7.56 19.98 -6.19
N PRO A 301 -7.48 19.62 -7.47
CA PRO A 301 -8.40 20.13 -8.46
C PRO A 301 -9.78 19.51 -8.23
N SER A 302 -10.82 20.31 -8.35
CA SER A 302 -12.21 19.90 -8.24
C SER A 302 -13.00 20.52 -9.39
N GLN A 303 -14.28 20.17 -9.53
CA GLN A 303 -15.10 20.79 -10.57
C GLN A 303 -15.12 22.31 -10.41
N TRP A 304 -14.45 22.97 -11.36
CA TRP A 304 -14.30 24.39 -11.59
C TRP A 304 -13.59 25.19 -10.50
N LYS A 305 -12.95 24.52 -9.52
CA LYS A 305 -12.27 25.21 -8.41
C LYS A 305 -11.05 24.44 -7.92
N MET A 306 -10.03 25.17 -7.47
CA MET A 306 -8.97 24.57 -6.66
C MET A 306 -9.42 24.46 -5.20
N MET A 307 -9.12 23.36 -4.57
CA MET A 307 -9.49 23.06 -3.20
C MET A 307 -8.30 22.66 -2.35
N LEU A 308 -8.32 23.09 -1.10
CA LEU A 308 -7.44 22.61 -0.05
C LEU A 308 -8.19 21.55 0.76
N ASN A 309 -7.76 20.28 0.66
CA ASN A 309 -8.30 19.20 1.48
C ASN A 309 -7.56 19.14 2.81
N ILE A 310 -8.27 19.32 3.91
CA ILE A 310 -7.72 19.29 5.27
C ILE A 310 -8.47 18.27 6.10
N ASP A 311 -7.72 17.42 6.79
CA ASP A 311 -8.28 16.43 7.70
C ASP A 311 -7.41 16.31 8.96
N VAL A 312 -8.01 15.98 10.08
CA VAL A 312 -7.28 15.64 11.30
C VAL A 312 -6.59 14.29 11.14
N SER A 313 -5.40 14.18 11.64
CA SER A 313 -4.56 12.98 11.54
C SER A 313 -3.95 12.64 12.89
N ALA A 314 -3.69 11.37 13.12
CA ALA A 314 -2.98 10.90 14.31
C ALA A 314 -2.11 9.70 13.95
N THR A 315 -0.93 9.60 14.55
CA THR A 315 -0.03 8.47 14.34
C THR A 315 0.83 8.23 15.59
N ALA A 316 1.43 7.04 15.66
CA ALA A 316 2.31 6.69 16.77
C ALA A 316 3.71 7.24 16.57
N PHE A 317 4.26 7.85 17.60
CA PHE A 317 5.65 8.28 17.70
C PHE A 317 6.33 7.59 18.88
N TYR A 318 7.65 7.53 18.85
CA TYR A 318 8.43 7.15 20.01
C TYR A 318 8.47 8.32 20.99
N LYS A 319 8.25 8.02 22.27
CA LYS A 319 8.33 8.99 23.35
C LYS A 319 9.76 9.47 23.52
N ALA A 320 9.97 10.77 23.63
CA ALA A 320 11.27 11.36 23.97
C ALA A 320 11.53 11.14 25.45
N GLN A 321 12.38 10.17 25.78
CA GLN A 321 12.66 9.74 27.15
C GLN A 321 14.05 9.13 27.25
N PRO A 322 14.62 8.99 28.46
CA PRO A 322 15.84 8.22 28.69
C PRO A 322 15.71 6.78 28.17
N VAL A 323 16.80 6.26 27.58
CA VAL A 323 16.80 4.90 27.02
C VAL A 323 16.52 3.84 28.09
N ILE A 324 16.92 4.08 29.34
CA ILE A 324 16.61 3.17 30.46
C ILE A 324 15.10 3.07 30.70
N GLU A 325 14.38 4.19 30.71
CA GLU A 325 12.92 4.19 30.85
C GLU A 325 12.26 3.48 29.67
N PHE A 326 12.75 3.74 28.44
CA PHE A 326 12.29 3.04 27.26
C PHE A 326 12.50 1.51 27.38
N MET A 327 13.64 1.07 27.87
CA MET A 327 13.93 -0.35 28.14
C MET A 327 12.92 -0.93 29.13
N CYS A 328 12.67 -0.22 30.24
CA CYS A 328 11.72 -0.65 31.27
C CYS A 328 10.30 -0.80 30.70
N GLU A 329 9.82 0.18 29.93
CA GLU A 329 8.51 0.10 29.27
C GLU A 329 8.41 -1.05 28.25
N VAL A 330 9.48 -1.32 27.49
CA VAL A 330 9.52 -2.41 26.51
C VAL A 330 9.52 -3.78 27.17
N LEU A 331 10.21 -3.91 28.30
CA LEU A 331 10.38 -5.18 29.03
C LEU A 331 9.34 -5.41 30.12
N ASP A 332 8.42 -4.46 30.33
CA ASP A 332 7.42 -4.47 31.40
C ASP A 332 8.05 -4.52 32.82
N ILE A 333 9.19 -3.85 32.98
CA ILE A 333 9.91 -3.68 34.25
C ILE A 333 9.36 -2.41 34.90
N ARG A 334 8.90 -2.51 36.15
CA ARG A 334 8.28 -1.35 36.87
C ARG A 334 9.31 -0.29 37.27
N ASP A 335 10.45 -0.75 37.80
CA ASP A 335 11.56 0.13 38.19
C ASP A 335 12.88 -0.51 37.74
N VAL A 336 13.78 0.31 37.19
CA VAL A 336 15.13 -0.14 36.81
C VAL A 336 15.93 -0.66 38.01
N ASN A 337 15.66 -0.16 39.18
CA ASN A 337 16.30 -0.62 40.42
C ASN A 337 15.95 -2.06 40.82
N ASP A 338 14.82 -2.58 40.32
CA ASP A 338 14.43 -3.98 40.49
C ASP A 338 15.29 -4.92 39.60
N GLN A 339 15.87 -4.39 38.51
CA GLN A 339 16.70 -5.11 37.58
C GLN A 339 18.17 -5.10 38.04
N ARG A 340 18.48 -5.87 39.07
CA ARG A 340 19.84 -5.99 39.63
C ARG A 340 20.75 -6.97 38.88
N LYS A 341 20.18 -7.77 38.00
CA LYS A 341 20.90 -8.77 37.21
C LYS A 341 20.99 -8.31 35.74
N PRO A 342 21.98 -8.79 34.98
CA PRO A 342 22.01 -8.61 33.53
C PRO A 342 20.69 -9.05 32.87
N LEU A 343 20.34 -8.45 31.75
CA LEU A 343 19.20 -8.87 30.97
C LEU A 343 19.38 -10.30 30.48
N THR A 344 18.31 -11.10 30.55
CA THR A 344 18.28 -12.42 29.90
C THR A 344 18.37 -12.25 28.39
N ASP A 345 18.81 -13.28 27.66
CA ASP A 345 18.89 -13.22 26.20
C ASP A 345 17.52 -12.91 25.55
N SER A 346 16.45 -13.48 26.05
CA SER A 346 15.08 -13.18 25.60
C SER A 346 14.72 -11.71 25.78
N GLN A 347 15.01 -11.13 26.94
CA GLN A 347 14.78 -9.70 27.23
C GLN A 347 15.65 -8.83 26.31
N ARG A 348 16.93 -9.18 26.17
CA ARG A 348 17.87 -8.45 25.29
C ARG A 348 17.39 -8.47 23.82
N VAL A 349 16.97 -9.62 23.31
CA VAL A 349 16.46 -9.76 21.94
C VAL A 349 15.18 -8.94 21.77
N LYS A 350 14.24 -8.99 22.73
CA LYS A 350 13.02 -8.16 22.72
C LYS A 350 13.37 -6.65 22.69
N PHE A 351 14.29 -6.22 23.54
CA PHE A 351 14.75 -4.84 23.61
C PHE A 351 15.48 -4.42 22.32
N THR A 352 16.40 -5.26 21.82
CA THR A 352 17.12 -5.00 20.56
C THR A 352 16.16 -4.81 19.40
N LYS A 353 15.16 -5.67 19.27
CA LYS A 353 14.13 -5.57 18.22
C LYS A 353 13.40 -4.23 18.26
N GLU A 354 13.18 -3.66 19.43
CA GLU A 354 12.48 -2.40 19.58
C GLU A 354 13.38 -1.16 19.40
N ILE A 355 14.62 -1.18 19.88
CA ILE A 355 15.51 -0.01 19.83
C ILE A 355 16.34 0.09 18.55
N LYS A 356 16.61 -1.02 17.86
CA LYS A 356 17.41 -1.04 16.62
C LYS A 356 16.78 -0.12 15.56
N GLY A 357 17.62 0.78 15.01
CA GLY A 357 17.24 1.76 13.99
C GLY A 357 16.79 3.12 14.55
N LEU A 358 16.53 3.25 15.86
CA LEU A 358 16.19 4.53 16.46
C LEU A 358 17.41 5.45 16.54
N LYS A 359 17.16 6.75 16.50
CA LYS A 359 18.15 7.77 16.81
C LYS A 359 18.13 8.07 18.31
N ILE A 360 19.30 8.08 18.90
CA ILE A 360 19.52 8.49 20.30
C ILE A 360 20.45 9.68 20.34
N GLU A 361 20.38 10.47 21.38
CA GLU A 361 21.33 11.54 21.70
C GLU A 361 22.03 11.27 23.02
N ILE A 362 23.30 11.66 23.11
CA ILE A 362 24.12 11.49 24.30
C ILE A 362 23.92 12.66 25.27
N THR A 363 24.07 12.39 26.58
CA THR A 363 23.87 13.37 27.66
C THR A 363 25.12 13.71 28.44
N HIS A 364 26.19 12.93 28.31
CA HIS A 364 27.41 13.03 29.10
C HIS A 364 28.46 14.03 28.58
N CYS A 365 28.23 14.71 27.47
CA CYS A 365 29.14 15.68 26.87
C CYS A 365 28.67 17.14 27.05
N GLY A 366 27.96 17.46 28.14
CA GLY A 366 27.49 18.81 28.41
C GLY A 366 26.54 19.36 27.35
N THR A 367 26.87 20.49 26.75
CA THR A 367 26.06 21.14 25.71
C THR A 367 26.06 20.41 24.38
N MET A 368 27.05 19.52 24.14
CA MET A 368 27.21 18.79 22.89
C MET A 368 26.31 17.54 22.82
N LYS A 369 25.16 17.67 22.18
CA LYS A 369 24.16 16.60 22.02
C LYS A 369 24.33 15.84 20.71
N ARG A 370 25.38 15.03 20.56
CA ARG A 370 25.57 14.22 19.37
C ARG A 370 24.49 13.15 19.22
N LYS A 371 23.98 12.98 18.00
CA LYS A 371 22.93 12.03 17.66
C LYS A 371 23.52 10.83 16.92
N TYR A 372 23.15 9.63 17.38
CA TYR A 372 23.57 8.36 16.80
C TYR A 372 22.39 7.49 16.44
N ARG A 373 22.55 6.61 15.44
CA ARG A 373 21.57 5.57 15.12
C ARG A 373 22.01 4.28 15.81
N VAL A 374 21.11 3.63 16.53
CA VAL A 374 21.35 2.34 17.17
C VAL A 374 21.36 1.23 16.11
N CYS A 375 22.44 0.47 16.03
CA CYS A 375 22.56 -0.69 15.17
C CYS A 375 22.37 -2.01 15.92
N ASN A 376 22.75 -2.09 17.20
CA ASN A 376 22.59 -3.31 17.99
C ASN A 376 22.60 -3.00 19.52
N VAL A 377 22.32 -4.02 20.32
CA VAL A 377 22.51 -4.03 21.78
C VAL A 377 23.50 -5.15 22.12
N THR A 378 24.51 -4.83 22.93
CA THR A 378 25.60 -5.77 23.27
C THR A 378 25.07 -6.96 24.06
N ARG A 379 25.74 -8.12 23.91
CA ARG A 379 25.46 -9.31 24.72
C ARG A 379 26.01 -9.19 26.13
N ARG A 380 27.20 -8.56 26.26
CA ARG A 380 27.89 -8.34 27.54
C ARG A 380 27.42 -7.04 28.19
N PRO A 381 27.31 -6.97 29.50
CA PRO A 381 27.02 -5.73 30.23
C PRO A 381 28.18 -4.73 30.11
N ALA A 382 27.91 -3.46 30.42
CA ALA A 382 28.90 -2.37 30.28
C ALA A 382 30.22 -2.60 31.03
N GLN A 383 30.16 -3.27 32.21
CA GLN A 383 31.31 -3.62 33.01
C GLN A 383 32.21 -4.70 32.36
N MET A 384 31.67 -5.51 31.42
CA MET A 384 32.35 -6.63 30.76
C MET A 384 32.53 -6.39 29.22
N GLN A 385 31.86 -5.42 28.65
CA GLN A 385 31.96 -5.09 27.23
C GLN A 385 33.26 -4.31 27.01
N SER A 386 34.22 -4.92 26.34
CA SER A 386 35.51 -4.28 26.01
C SER A 386 35.54 -3.81 24.55
N PHE A 387 36.46 -2.93 24.26
CA PHE A 387 36.80 -2.42 22.92
C PHE A 387 38.27 -1.99 22.89
N PRO A 388 38.92 -2.00 21.73
CA PRO A 388 40.30 -1.56 21.56
C PRO A 388 40.38 -0.03 21.69
N LEU A 389 41.05 0.47 22.72
CA LEU A 389 41.31 1.90 22.96
C LEU A 389 42.72 2.23 22.52
N GLN A 390 42.85 3.17 21.58
CA GLN A 390 44.12 3.77 21.21
C GLN A 390 44.54 4.83 22.25
N LEU A 391 45.65 4.63 22.88
CA LEU A 391 46.25 5.60 23.79
C LEU A 391 47.07 6.63 22.99
N GLU A 392 47.37 7.76 23.65
CA GLU A 392 48.16 8.87 23.03
C GLU A 392 49.56 8.44 22.58
N ASN A 393 50.11 7.39 23.18
CA ASN A 393 51.39 6.78 22.78
C ASN A 393 51.30 5.83 21.57
N GLY A 394 50.13 5.71 20.92
CA GLY A 394 49.89 4.81 19.79
C GLY A 394 49.63 3.34 20.16
N GLN A 395 49.74 2.95 21.43
CA GLN A 395 49.41 1.60 21.88
C GLN A 395 47.90 1.36 21.94
N THR A 396 47.49 0.19 21.56
CA THR A 396 46.09 -0.23 21.67
C THR A 396 45.91 -1.14 22.89
N VAL A 397 45.05 -0.75 23.80
CA VAL A 397 44.74 -1.50 25.04
C VAL A 397 43.27 -1.86 25.07
N GLU A 398 42.96 -3.09 25.48
CA GLU A 398 41.57 -3.52 25.73
C GLU A 398 41.02 -2.79 26.97
N CYS A 399 39.97 -1.99 26.77
CA CYS A 399 39.33 -1.23 27.84
C CYS A 399 37.83 -1.57 27.91
N THR A 400 37.30 -1.77 29.12
CA THR A 400 35.85 -1.95 29.30
C THR A 400 35.12 -0.60 29.20
N VAL A 401 33.86 -0.65 28.75
CA VAL A 401 33.05 0.56 28.60
C VAL A 401 32.88 1.29 29.95
N ALA A 402 32.63 0.55 31.04
CA ALA A 402 32.51 1.13 32.38
C ALA A 402 33.78 1.84 32.83
N LYS A 403 34.96 1.22 32.60
CA LYS A 403 36.27 1.79 32.94
C LYS A 403 36.55 3.06 32.09
N TYR A 404 36.28 3.00 30.81
CA TYR A 404 36.44 4.16 29.92
C TYR A 404 35.62 5.38 30.34
N PHE A 405 34.35 5.19 30.77
CA PHE A 405 33.53 6.28 31.24
C PHE A 405 34.02 6.85 32.59
N LEU A 406 34.55 5.98 33.47
CA LEU A 406 35.14 6.42 34.72
C LEU A 406 36.44 7.23 34.46
N ASP A 407 37.35 6.71 33.63
CA ASP A 407 38.68 7.30 33.42
C ASP A 407 38.58 8.61 32.63
N LYS A 408 37.83 8.62 31.55
CA LYS A 408 37.75 9.76 30.63
C LYS A 408 36.73 10.82 31.02
N TYR A 409 35.57 10.44 31.47
CA TYR A 409 34.47 11.36 31.79
C TYR A 409 34.25 11.54 33.29
N LYS A 410 35.03 10.84 34.15
CA LYS A 410 34.92 10.83 35.63
C LYS A 410 33.50 10.41 36.06
N MET A 411 32.82 9.63 35.23
CA MET A 411 31.44 9.18 35.44
C MET A 411 31.43 7.70 35.85
N LYS A 412 31.02 7.45 37.12
CA LYS A 412 30.76 6.09 37.58
C LYS A 412 29.34 5.70 37.14
N LEU A 413 29.23 4.62 36.32
CA LEU A 413 27.94 4.14 35.86
C LEU A 413 27.09 3.64 37.02
N ARG A 414 25.80 3.97 37.04
CA ARG A 414 24.82 3.48 38.03
C ARG A 414 24.36 2.06 37.72
N TYR A 415 24.30 1.70 36.42
CA TYR A 415 23.80 0.42 35.95
C TYR A 415 24.82 -0.31 35.07
N PRO A 416 26.04 -0.65 35.63
CA PRO A 416 27.11 -1.26 34.84
C PRO A 416 26.80 -2.71 34.42
N HIS A 417 25.80 -3.32 35.04
CA HIS A 417 25.28 -4.67 34.73
C HIS A 417 24.33 -4.72 33.50
N LEU A 418 23.88 -3.56 33.01
CA LEU A 418 23.05 -3.46 31.82
C LEU A 418 23.90 -3.47 30.54
N PRO A 419 23.38 -3.95 29.41
CA PRO A 419 24.07 -3.93 28.13
C PRO A 419 24.31 -2.51 27.61
N CYS A 420 25.19 -2.38 26.61
CA CYS A 420 25.42 -1.12 25.91
C CYS A 420 24.66 -1.07 24.58
N LEU A 421 24.39 0.14 24.10
CA LEU A 421 23.98 0.35 22.71
C LEU A 421 25.23 0.36 21.81
N GLN A 422 25.18 -0.42 20.73
CA GLN A 422 26.13 -0.29 19.64
C GLN A 422 25.55 0.69 18.64
N VAL A 423 26.31 1.73 18.27
CA VAL A 423 25.80 2.84 17.44
C VAL A 423 26.68 3.08 16.21
N GLY A 424 26.12 3.71 15.19
CA GLY A 424 26.83 4.05 13.97
C GLY A 424 26.88 2.90 12.97
N GLN A 425 28.06 2.59 12.44
CA GLN A 425 28.29 1.48 11.52
C GLN A 425 28.54 0.19 12.31
N GLU A 426 27.95 -0.91 11.87
CA GLU A 426 27.96 -2.19 12.63
C GLU A 426 29.37 -2.77 12.85
N HIS A 427 30.31 -2.46 11.94
CA HIS A 427 31.72 -2.89 12.04
C HIS A 427 32.59 -1.97 12.92
N LYS A 428 32.06 -0.81 13.36
CA LYS A 428 32.76 0.08 14.28
C LYS A 428 32.34 -0.19 15.70
N HIS A 429 33.31 -0.40 16.57
CA HIS A 429 33.11 -0.69 17.99
C HIS A 429 32.79 0.58 18.80
N THR A 430 31.64 1.20 18.52
CA THR A 430 31.17 2.37 19.26
C THR A 430 30.05 1.97 20.21
N TYR A 431 30.34 1.91 21.49
CA TYR A 431 29.42 1.45 22.53
C TYR A 431 29.06 2.59 23.48
N LEU A 432 27.78 2.71 23.80
CA LEU A 432 27.26 3.73 24.73
C LEU A 432 26.43 3.05 25.83
N PRO A 433 26.71 3.34 27.14
CA PRO A 433 25.84 2.89 28.23
C PRO A 433 24.43 3.42 28.06
N LEU A 434 23.42 2.65 28.47
CA LEU A 434 22.01 3.04 28.33
C LEU A 434 21.69 4.36 29.05
N GLU A 435 22.32 4.56 30.24
CA GLU A 435 22.04 5.72 31.12
C GLU A 435 22.52 7.06 30.57
N VAL A 436 23.39 7.07 29.58
CA VAL A 436 23.86 8.32 28.95
C VAL A 436 23.15 8.63 27.63
N CYS A 437 22.07 7.96 27.34
CA CYS A 437 21.36 8.05 26.07
C CYS A 437 19.88 8.43 26.27
N ASN A 438 19.40 9.35 25.45
CA ASN A 438 17.97 9.68 25.33
C ASN A 438 17.45 9.37 23.92
N ILE A 439 16.19 8.99 23.83
CA ILE A 439 15.50 8.84 22.53
C ILE A 439 15.27 10.24 21.95
N VAL A 440 15.76 10.47 20.72
CA VAL A 440 15.55 11.75 20.02
C VAL A 440 14.07 11.97 19.74
N PRO A 441 13.49 13.14 20.05
CA PRO A 441 12.09 13.45 19.79
C PRO A 441 11.77 13.47 18.28
N GLY A 442 10.49 13.33 17.95
CA GLY A 442 9.99 13.43 16.59
C GLY A 442 10.24 12.19 15.71
N GLN A 443 10.48 11.03 16.28
CA GLN A 443 10.66 9.79 15.55
C GLN A 443 9.35 9.02 15.44
N ARG A 444 8.81 8.95 14.22
CA ARG A 444 7.60 8.18 13.93
C ARG A 444 7.83 6.67 14.15
N CYS A 445 6.86 6.02 14.78
CA CYS A 445 6.85 4.56 14.87
C CYS A 445 6.34 3.94 13.55
N ILE A 446 7.24 3.28 12.81
CA ILE A 446 6.90 2.54 11.58
C ILE A 446 6.66 1.06 11.84
N LYS A 447 7.01 0.56 13.03
CA LYS A 447 6.80 -0.83 13.42
C LYS A 447 5.32 -1.10 13.69
N LYS A 448 4.91 -2.33 13.43
CA LYS A 448 3.53 -2.76 13.67
C LYS A 448 3.19 -2.62 15.17
N LEU A 449 2.06 -1.99 15.46
CA LEU A 449 1.52 -1.90 16.81
C LEU A 449 0.99 -3.26 17.26
N THR A 450 1.09 -3.53 18.56
CA THR A 450 0.41 -4.68 19.19
C THR A 450 -1.12 -4.48 19.16
N ASP A 451 -1.88 -5.53 19.44
CA ASP A 451 -3.35 -5.43 19.49
C ASP A 451 -3.83 -4.47 20.56
N MET A 452 -3.15 -4.49 21.73
CA MET A 452 -3.46 -3.58 22.82
C MET A 452 -3.15 -2.12 22.45
N GLN A 453 -1.98 -1.87 21.86
CA GLN A 453 -1.61 -0.55 21.36
C GLN A 453 -2.56 -0.08 20.26
N THR A 454 -2.97 -0.97 19.35
CA THR A 454 -3.94 -0.66 18.31
C THR A 454 -5.30 -0.30 18.91
N SER A 455 -5.76 -1.06 19.90
CA SER A 455 -7.02 -0.78 20.61
C SER A 455 -6.96 0.58 21.31
N THR A 456 -5.85 0.89 21.98
CA THR A 456 -5.64 2.18 22.65
C THR A 456 -5.59 3.32 21.64
N MET A 457 -4.89 3.11 20.50
CA MET A 457 -4.85 4.08 19.39
C MET A 457 -6.24 4.39 18.86
N ILE A 458 -7.07 3.35 18.63
CA ILE A 458 -8.45 3.53 18.15
C ILE A 458 -9.27 4.31 19.18
N LYS A 459 -9.18 3.98 20.47
CA LYS A 459 -9.89 4.72 21.52
C LYS A 459 -9.48 6.20 21.58
N ALA A 460 -8.20 6.50 21.41
CA ALA A 460 -7.68 7.87 21.44
C ALA A 460 -8.06 8.68 20.21
N THR A 461 -8.24 8.05 19.04
CA THR A 461 -8.36 8.74 17.74
C THR A 461 -9.76 8.64 17.12
N ALA A 462 -10.63 7.75 17.60
CA ALA A 462 -11.99 7.65 17.10
C ALA A 462 -12.81 8.90 17.50
N ARG A 463 -13.17 9.70 16.53
CA ARG A 463 -14.04 10.89 16.68
C ARG A 463 -15.36 10.66 15.97
N SER A 464 -16.45 11.09 16.57
CA SER A 464 -17.75 11.16 15.87
C SER A 464 -17.64 12.09 14.67
N ALA A 465 -18.53 11.95 13.69
CA ALA A 465 -18.47 12.82 12.51
C ALA A 465 -18.66 14.31 12.87
N PRO A 466 -19.62 14.70 13.73
CA PRO A 466 -19.73 16.10 14.17
C PRO A 466 -18.50 16.63 14.92
N ASP A 467 -17.87 15.79 15.74
CA ASP A 467 -16.64 16.20 16.48
C ASP A 467 -15.48 16.40 15.50
N ARG A 468 -15.33 15.49 14.53
CA ARG A 468 -14.30 15.62 13.51
C ARG A 468 -14.50 16.88 12.65
N GLU A 469 -15.72 17.16 12.25
CA GLU A 469 -16.07 18.38 11.51
C GLU A 469 -15.67 19.63 12.31
N ARG A 470 -16.00 19.67 13.60
CA ARG A 470 -15.64 20.77 14.51
C ARG A 470 -14.13 20.91 14.69
N GLU A 471 -13.42 19.80 14.85
CA GLU A 471 -11.95 19.78 14.95
C GLU A 471 -11.30 20.35 13.68
N ILE A 472 -11.77 19.94 12.48
CA ILE A 472 -11.26 20.46 11.21
C ILE A 472 -11.52 21.96 11.05
N ASN A 473 -12.74 22.42 11.35
CA ASN A 473 -13.09 23.85 11.30
C ASN A 473 -12.23 24.67 12.27
N ASN A 474 -11.99 24.16 13.49
CA ASN A 474 -11.13 24.83 14.47
C ASN A 474 -9.67 24.87 14.00
N LEU A 475 -9.20 23.83 13.35
CA LEU A 475 -7.84 23.75 12.78
C LEU A 475 -7.67 24.83 11.70
N VAL A 476 -8.59 24.94 10.76
CA VAL A 476 -8.55 25.95 9.69
C VAL A 476 -8.57 27.38 10.26
N ARG A 477 -9.42 27.63 11.25
CA ARG A 477 -9.49 28.94 11.91
C ARG A 477 -8.19 29.29 12.63
N ARG A 478 -7.58 28.33 13.34
CA ARG A 478 -6.29 28.56 14.05
C ARG A 478 -5.14 28.73 13.08
N ALA A 479 -5.09 27.93 12.01
CA ALA A 479 -4.05 28.02 10.99
C ALA A 479 -4.06 29.40 10.30
N ASN A 480 -5.24 30.01 10.13
CA ASN A 480 -5.43 31.30 9.52
C ASN A 480 -4.54 31.50 8.28
N PHE A 481 -4.70 30.63 7.28
CA PHE A 481 -3.85 30.55 6.08
C PHE A 481 -3.66 31.91 5.39
N ASN A 482 -4.66 32.78 5.47
CA ASN A 482 -4.62 34.09 4.85
C ASN A 482 -3.66 35.08 5.58
N THR A 483 -3.09 34.70 6.72
CA THR A 483 -2.02 35.47 7.40
C THR A 483 -0.63 34.91 7.11
N ASP A 484 -0.51 33.75 6.55
CA ASP A 484 0.75 33.14 6.14
C ASP A 484 1.44 34.04 5.09
N LEU A 485 2.68 34.42 5.38
CA LEU A 485 3.47 35.32 4.53
C LEU A 485 3.74 34.72 3.14
N TYR A 486 3.93 33.43 3.05
CA TYR A 486 4.17 32.73 1.79
C TYR A 486 2.89 32.59 0.96
N VAL A 487 1.78 32.29 1.59
CA VAL A 487 0.46 32.25 0.94
C VAL A 487 0.10 33.63 0.39
N LYS A 488 0.35 34.70 1.16
CA LYS A 488 0.14 36.09 0.71
C LYS A 488 1.06 36.47 -0.44
N GLU A 489 2.34 36.10 -0.38
CA GLU A 489 3.32 36.39 -1.44
C GLU A 489 2.84 35.87 -2.79
N PHE A 490 2.32 34.65 -2.83
CA PHE A 490 1.77 34.05 -4.04
C PHE A 490 0.34 34.52 -4.38
N GLY A 491 -0.23 35.44 -3.63
CA GLY A 491 -1.56 36.04 -3.88
C GLY A 491 -2.72 35.05 -3.71
N LEU A 492 -2.52 33.99 -2.93
CA LEU A 492 -3.55 32.99 -2.67
C LEU A 492 -4.44 33.40 -1.52
N THR A 493 -5.73 33.09 -1.61
CA THR A 493 -6.69 33.19 -0.51
C THR A 493 -7.44 31.90 -0.32
N ILE A 494 -7.63 31.50 0.95
CA ILE A 494 -8.27 30.25 1.33
C ILE A 494 -9.58 30.56 2.06
N SER A 495 -10.68 29.95 1.63
CA SER A 495 -11.97 30.04 2.33
C SER A 495 -11.89 29.41 3.70
N ASN A 496 -12.49 30.02 4.72
CA ASN A 496 -12.58 29.48 6.06
C ASN A 496 -13.74 28.48 6.26
N ASN A 497 -14.61 28.33 5.25
CA ASN A 497 -15.78 27.49 5.30
C ASN A 497 -15.57 26.23 4.46
N MET A 498 -16.04 25.09 4.98
CA MET A 498 -16.11 23.86 4.21
C MET A 498 -17.02 24.04 3.00
N MET A 499 -16.68 23.35 1.92
CA MET A 499 -17.51 23.34 0.72
C MET A 499 -18.81 22.58 0.98
N GLU A 500 -19.95 23.22 0.68
CA GLU A 500 -21.24 22.56 0.61
C GLU A 500 -21.38 21.85 -0.74
N VAL A 501 -21.77 20.59 -0.68
CA VAL A 501 -21.96 19.75 -1.87
C VAL A 501 -23.31 19.07 -1.82
N ARG A 502 -23.94 19.00 -2.97
CA ARG A 502 -25.18 18.25 -3.15
C ARG A 502 -24.83 16.80 -3.42
N GLY A 503 -25.30 15.90 -2.57
CA GLY A 503 -25.16 14.46 -2.73
C GLY A 503 -26.52 13.78 -2.90
N ARG A 504 -26.51 12.47 -3.04
CA ARG A 504 -27.70 11.63 -3.14
C ARG A 504 -27.50 10.37 -2.28
N VAL A 505 -28.57 9.88 -1.69
CA VAL A 505 -28.60 8.60 -1.00
C VAL A 505 -29.25 7.58 -1.92
N LEU A 506 -28.47 6.66 -2.45
CA LEU A 506 -28.93 5.63 -3.37
C LEU A 506 -29.90 4.66 -2.68
N PRO A 507 -30.89 4.11 -3.41
CA PRO A 507 -31.83 3.14 -2.85
C PRO A 507 -31.12 1.85 -2.47
N SER A 508 -31.45 1.29 -1.31
CA SER A 508 -30.88 0.01 -0.86
C SER A 508 -31.33 -1.12 -1.80
N PRO A 509 -30.41 -1.99 -2.26
CA PRO A 509 -30.79 -3.12 -3.10
C PRO A 509 -31.55 -4.17 -2.32
N LYS A 510 -32.57 -4.77 -2.91
CA LYS A 510 -33.26 -5.94 -2.36
C LYS A 510 -32.40 -7.19 -2.55
N LEU A 511 -32.26 -7.98 -1.49
CA LEU A 511 -31.52 -9.24 -1.49
C LEU A 511 -32.50 -10.40 -1.43
N GLN A 512 -32.22 -11.47 -2.16
CA GLN A 512 -33.03 -12.69 -2.17
C GLN A 512 -32.31 -13.80 -1.44
N TYR A 513 -33.02 -14.41 -0.49
CA TYR A 513 -32.65 -15.60 0.26
C TYR A 513 -33.46 -16.80 -0.21
N GLY A 514 -33.09 -18.00 0.25
CA GLY A 514 -33.83 -19.23 0.04
C GLY A 514 -35.00 -19.40 1.04
N GLY A 515 -35.55 -20.60 1.08
CA GLY A 515 -36.68 -20.99 1.93
C GLY A 515 -38.00 -20.99 1.17
N ARG A 516 -38.94 -21.82 1.62
CA ARG A 516 -40.28 -21.91 1.03
C ARG A 516 -41.14 -20.78 1.57
N VAL A 517 -41.47 -19.82 0.74
CA VAL A 517 -42.62 -18.93 0.96
C VAL A 517 -43.69 -19.37 -0.06
N SER A 518 -44.87 -19.66 0.42
CA SER A 518 -46.02 -19.97 -0.42
C SER A 518 -46.18 -18.90 -1.49
N SER A 519 -46.05 -19.29 -2.74
CA SER A 519 -46.48 -18.68 -3.98
C SER A 519 -45.54 -17.82 -4.84
N LEU A 520 -44.45 -17.22 -4.33
CA LEU A 520 -43.57 -16.39 -5.18
C LEU A 520 -42.11 -16.35 -4.62
N GLY A 521 -41.31 -17.37 -4.94
CA GLY A 521 -39.84 -17.36 -4.83
C GLY A 521 -39.22 -16.70 -3.59
N GLY A 522 -38.58 -17.45 -2.71
CA GLY A 522 -37.66 -17.09 -1.60
C GLY A 522 -37.93 -15.81 -0.79
N GLN A 523 -37.44 -15.80 0.44
CA GLN A 523 -37.55 -14.62 1.31
C GLN A 523 -36.66 -13.49 0.85
N GLN A 524 -37.18 -12.26 0.82
CA GLN A 524 -36.42 -11.07 0.49
C GLN A 524 -35.97 -10.32 1.76
N ALA A 525 -34.81 -9.68 1.69
CA ALA A 525 -34.32 -8.76 2.69
C ALA A 525 -34.08 -7.38 2.06
N LEU A 526 -34.61 -6.33 2.69
CA LEU A 526 -34.30 -4.94 2.34
C LEU A 526 -33.35 -4.38 3.38
N PRO A 527 -32.09 -4.12 3.05
CA PRO A 527 -31.14 -3.49 3.95
C PRO A 527 -31.64 -2.13 4.44
N ASN A 528 -31.55 -1.90 5.75
CA ASN A 528 -31.80 -0.60 6.34
C ASN A 528 -30.47 0.02 6.77
N GLN A 529 -30.11 1.17 6.21
CA GLN A 529 -28.81 1.83 6.44
C GLN A 529 -27.63 0.87 6.20
N GLY A 530 -27.70 0.02 5.19
CA GLY A 530 -26.67 -0.95 4.86
C GLY A 530 -26.58 -2.16 5.80
N VAL A 531 -27.60 -2.42 6.63
CA VAL A 531 -27.62 -3.56 7.58
C VAL A 531 -28.91 -4.37 7.40
N TRP A 532 -28.81 -5.69 7.45
CA TRP A 532 -29.94 -6.60 7.42
C TRP A 532 -29.73 -7.79 8.36
N ASP A 533 -30.71 -8.65 8.47
CA ASP A 533 -30.73 -9.77 9.42
C ASP A 533 -31.01 -11.09 8.71
N MET A 534 -30.33 -12.12 9.15
CA MET A 534 -30.54 -13.51 8.72
C MET A 534 -31.64 -14.26 9.50
N ARG A 535 -32.11 -13.72 10.61
CA ARG A 535 -33.13 -14.40 11.45
C ARG A 535 -34.39 -14.72 10.64
N GLY A 536 -34.84 -15.96 10.73
CA GLY A 536 -36.01 -16.46 9.98
C GLY A 536 -35.79 -16.62 8.47
N LYS A 537 -34.55 -16.48 7.98
CA LYS A 537 -34.17 -16.64 6.58
C LYS A 537 -33.21 -17.81 6.40
N GLN A 538 -33.27 -18.45 5.23
CA GLN A 538 -32.36 -19.52 4.83
C GLN A 538 -31.44 -19.04 3.72
N PHE A 539 -30.28 -19.64 3.60
CA PHE A 539 -29.36 -19.34 2.47
C PHE A 539 -30.06 -19.59 1.14
N PHE A 540 -29.75 -18.80 0.14
CA PHE A 540 -30.28 -18.98 -1.21
C PHE A 540 -29.96 -20.38 -1.74
N MET A 541 -28.72 -20.86 -1.51
CA MET A 541 -28.31 -22.24 -1.74
C MET A 541 -27.43 -22.70 -0.57
N GLY A 542 -28.04 -23.39 0.37
CA GLY A 542 -27.33 -23.98 1.51
C GLY A 542 -26.72 -25.33 1.17
N VAL A 543 -25.57 -25.64 1.74
CA VAL A 543 -24.87 -26.91 1.57
C VAL A 543 -25.13 -27.81 2.77
N GLU A 544 -25.56 -29.06 2.53
CA GLU A 544 -25.67 -30.08 3.57
C GLU A 544 -24.30 -30.64 3.93
N ILE A 545 -23.97 -30.69 5.23
CA ILE A 545 -22.70 -31.15 5.77
C ILE A 545 -22.94 -32.46 6.52
N ARG A 546 -22.46 -33.57 5.97
CA ARG A 546 -22.63 -34.92 6.51
C ARG A 546 -21.40 -35.42 7.25
N VAL A 547 -20.22 -35.16 6.72
CA VAL A 547 -18.94 -35.63 7.28
C VAL A 547 -18.07 -34.43 7.61
N TRP A 548 -17.79 -34.20 8.88
CA TRP A 548 -17.03 -33.10 9.36
C TRP A 548 -16.24 -33.42 10.63
N ALA A 549 -15.20 -32.63 10.94
CA ALA A 549 -14.29 -32.92 12.04
C ALA A 549 -14.04 -31.66 12.86
N ILE A 550 -13.62 -31.83 14.12
CA ILE A 550 -13.14 -30.79 15.00
C ILE A 550 -11.68 -31.08 15.39
N ALA A 551 -10.79 -30.14 15.14
CA ALA A 551 -9.40 -30.15 15.61
C ALA A 551 -9.20 -29.00 16.60
N CYS A 552 -8.97 -29.30 17.87
CA CYS A 552 -8.83 -28.31 18.94
C CYS A 552 -7.34 -28.09 19.28
N PHE A 553 -6.81 -26.91 18.92
CA PHE A 553 -5.46 -26.50 19.28
C PHE A 553 -5.39 -25.63 20.54
N ALA A 554 -6.52 -25.47 21.22
CA ALA A 554 -6.55 -24.86 22.55
C ALA A 554 -6.35 -25.97 23.61
N PRO A 555 -5.63 -25.69 24.70
CA PRO A 555 -5.46 -26.65 25.79
C PRO A 555 -6.81 -27.11 26.37
N GLN A 556 -6.93 -28.39 26.72
CA GLN A 556 -8.17 -28.97 27.27
C GLN A 556 -8.65 -28.23 28.55
N ARG A 557 -7.72 -27.72 29.35
CA ARG A 557 -8.01 -26.84 30.52
C ARG A 557 -8.70 -25.53 30.12
N THR A 558 -8.46 -25.04 28.89
CA THR A 558 -9.05 -23.79 28.36
C THR A 558 -10.37 -24.04 27.65
N VAL A 559 -10.46 -25.13 26.88
CA VAL A 559 -11.69 -25.54 26.18
C VAL A 559 -11.98 -26.97 26.58
N ARG A 560 -12.97 -27.16 27.46
CA ARG A 560 -13.42 -28.47 27.93
C ARG A 560 -14.28 -29.17 26.89
N GLU A 561 -14.39 -30.48 26.97
CA GLU A 561 -15.24 -31.28 26.07
C GLU A 561 -16.71 -30.86 26.11
N ASP A 562 -17.23 -30.50 27.28
CA ASP A 562 -18.60 -30.00 27.41
C ASP A 562 -18.81 -28.69 26.63
N ALA A 563 -17.81 -27.82 26.61
CA ALA A 563 -17.84 -26.59 25.80
C ALA A 563 -17.86 -26.92 24.29
N LEU A 564 -17.11 -27.93 23.85
CA LEU A 564 -17.14 -28.41 22.45
C LEU A 564 -18.48 -29.05 22.09
N LYS A 565 -19.06 -29.85 22.97
CA LYS A 565 -20.39 -30.45 22.78
C LYS A 565 -21.48 -29.38 22.67
N ASN A 566 -21.49 -28.43 23.60
CA ASN A 566 -22.45 -27.33 23.57
C ASN A 566 -22.26 -26.45 22.29
N PHE A 567 -21.02 -26.14 21.94
CA PHE A 567 -20.71 -25.40 20.71
C PHE A 567 -21.24 -26.14 19.47
N THR A 568 -21.02 -27.46 19.39
CA THR A 568 -21.52 -28.33 18.31
C THR A 568 -23.04 -28.27 18.20
N GLN A 569 -23.74 -28.45 19.32
CA GLN A 569 -25.22 -28.43 19.35
C GLN A 569 -25.76 -27.05 18.91
N GLN A 570 -25.17 -25.97 19.41
CA GLN A 570 -25.60 -24.62 19.05
C GLN A 570 -25.28 -24.31 17.58
N LEU A 571 -24.14 -24.74 17.07
CA LEU A 571 -23.79 -24.59 15.67
C LEU A 571 -24.73 -25.35 14.75
N GLN A 572 -25.07 -26.60 15.08
CA GLN A 572 -26.02 -27.43 14.34
C GLN A 572 -27.41 -26.78 14.31
N ARG A 573 -27.90 -26.26 15.44
CA ARG A 573 -29.15 -25.54 15.50
C ARG A 573 -29.17 -24.32 14.56
N ILE A 574 -28.20 -23.43 14.72
CA ILE A 574 -28.12 -22.19 13.91
C ILE A 574 -27.94 -22.51 12.42
N SER A 575 -27.14 -23.53 12.08
CA SER A 575 -26.95 -23.93 10.69
C SER A 575 -28.20 -24.55 10.05
N ASN A 576 -28.94 -25.35 10.79
CA ASN A 576 -30.23 -25.86 10.34
C ASN A 576 -31.24 -24.73 10.10
N ASP A 577 -31.33 -23.77 11.02
CA ASP A 577 -32.19 -22.60 10.88
C ASP A 577 -31.82 -21.76 9.64
N ALA A 578 -30.51 -21.68 9.33
CA ALA A 578 -30.00 -20.99 8.16
C ALA A 578 -30.12 -21.76 6.82
N GLY A 579 -30.65 -22.98 6.83
CA GLY A 579 -30.75 -23.80 5.62
C GLY A 579 -29.46 -24.47 5.17
N MET A 580 -28.49 -24.63 6.07
CA MET A 580 -27.24 -25.35 5.88
C MET A 580 -27.10 -26.46 6.93
N PRO A 581 -27.83 -27.56 6.83
CA PRO A 581 -27.87 -28.56 7.87
C PRO A 581 -26.51 -29.23 8.07
N ILE A 582 -26.05 -29.28 9.32
CA ILE A 582 -24.88 -30.07 9.75
C ILE A 582 -25.43 -31.34 10.43
N ILE A 583 -25.29 -32.47 9.75
CA ILE A 583 -25.86 -33.73 10.16
C ILE A 583 -24.85 -34.53 10.98
N GLY A 584 -25.36 -35.22 12.01
CA GLY A 584 -24.57 -36.12 12.83
C GLY A 584 -23.51 -35.47 13.71
N GLN A 585 -22.82 -36.26 14.47
CA GLN A 585 -21.70 -35.81 15.31
C GLN A 585 -20.41 -35.65 14.46
N PRO A 586 -19.43 -34.85 14.88
CA PRO A 586 -18.15 -34.82 14.19
C PRO A 586 -17.48 -36.21 14.18
N CYS A 587 -17.06 -36.69 13.02
CA CYS A 587 -16.38 -37.98 12.86
C CYS A 587 -15.04 -38.04 13.59
N PHE A 588 -14.51 -36.91 13.97
CA PHE A 588 -13.25 -36.75 14.69
C PHE A 588 -13.31 -35.51 15.59
N CYS A 589 -12.91 -35.65 16.85
CA CYS A 589 -12.79 -34.52 17.78
C CYS A 589 -11.61 -34.77 18.73
N LYS A 590 -10.45 -34.16 18.46
CA LYS A 590 -9.24 -34.34 19.26
C LYS A 590 -8.50 -33.01 19.51
N TYR A 591 -7.72 -33.04 20.60
CA TYR A 591 -6.84 -31.93 20.96
C TYR A 591 -5.45 -32.10 20.34
N ALA A 592 -4.81 -30.98 20.01
CA ALA A 592 -3.44 -30.88 19.55
C ALA A 592 -2.78 -29.61 20.10
N THR A 593 -1.47 -29.49 20.07
CA THR A 593 -0.77 -28.41 20.80
C THR A 593 0.02 -27.45 19.93
N GLY A 594 0.58 -27.87 18.82
CA GLY A 594 1.50 -27.05 18.03
C GLY A 594 1.23 -27.07 16.52
N PRO A 595 1.88 -26.16 15.77
CA PRO A 595 1.75 -26.10 14.31
C PRO A 595 2.26 -27.40 13.64
N ASP A 596 3.26 -28.08 14.22
CA ASP A 596 3.84 -29.30 13.66
C ASP A 596 2.84 -30.47 13.62
N GLN A 597 1.81 -30.43 14.44
CA GLN A 597 0.76 -31.44 14.47
C GLN A 597 -0.34 -31.23 13.42
N VAL A 598 -0.38 -30.09 12.76
CA VAL A 598 -1.43 -29.75 11.78
C VAL A 598 -1.37 -30.66 10.56
N GLU A 599 -0.22 -30.74 9.92
CA GLU A 599 -0.08 -31.50 8.67
C GLU A 599 -0.28 -33.00 8.87
N PRO A 600 0.33 -33.68 9.87
CA PRO A 600 0.07 -35.07 10.15
C PRO A 600 -1.41 -35.37 10.47
N MET A 601 -2.03 -34.55 11.30
CA MET A 601 -3.44 -34.68 11.66
C MET A 601 -4.35 -34.54 10.43
N PHE A 602 -4.12 -33.57 9.57
CA PHE A 602 -4.93 -33.32 8.39
C PHE A 602 -4.72 -34.39 7.30
N LYS A 603 -3.51 -34.93 7.16
CA LYS A 603 -3.24 -36.10 6.31
C LYS A 603 -4.02 -37.32 6.80
N TYR A 604 -3.98 -37.59 8.12
CA TYR A 604 -4.77 -38.66 8.74
C TYR A 604 -6.28 -38.47 8.48
N LEU A 605 -6.81 -37.26 8.70
CA LEU A 605 -8.22 -36.95 8.45
C LEU A 605 -8.61 -37.21 7.00
N LYS A 606 -7.79 -36.78 6.04
CA LYS A 606 -8.06 -36.95 4.62
C LYS A 606 -8.00 -38.41 4.16
N SER A 607 -7.07 -39.19 4.71
CA SER A 607 -6.94 -40.63 4.37
C SER A 607 -8.02 -41.47 5.01
N THR A 608 -8.43 -41.17 6.25
CA THR A 608 -9.39 -41.96 7.00
C THR A 608 -10.84 -41.67 6.62
N PHE A 609 -11.14 -40.39 6.37
CA PHE A 609 -12.51 -39.93 6.06
C PHE A 609 -12.57 -39.38 4.63
N VAL A 610 -12.74 -40.25 3.66
CA VAL A 610 -12.68 -39.91 2.22
C VAL A 610 -13.69 -38.84 1.82
N GLN A 611 -14.86 -38.75 2.47
CA GLN A 611 -15.91 -37.76 2.17
C GLN A 611 -15.91 -36.58 3.12
N LEU A 612 -14.80 -36.31 3.81
CA LEU A 612 -14.69 -35.20 4.74
C LEU A 612 -14.90 -33.85 4.02
N GLN A 613 -15.93 -33.10 4.43
CA GLN A 613 -16.33 -31.84 3.83
C GLN A 613 -15.73 -30.62 4.55
N LEU A 614 -15.58 -30.70 5.87
CA LEU A 614 -15.19 -29.54 6.69
C LEU A 614 -14.37 -29.95 7.91
N VAL A 615 -13.33 -29.20 8.20
CA VAL A 615 -12.61 -29.26 9.49
C VAL A 615 -12.82 -27.93 10.23
N VAL A 616 -13.47 -27.98 11.39
CA VAL A 616 -13.57 -26.86 12.32
C VAL A 616 -12.34 -26.88 13.22
N VAL A 617 -11.58 -25.79 13.22
CA VAL A 617 -10.34 -25.66 13.97
C VAL A 617 -10.49 -24.66 15.09
N VAL A 618 -10.35 -25.11 16.34
CA VAL A 618 -10.43 -24.26 17.54
C VAL A 618 -9.02 -23.76 17.90
N LEU A 619 -8.84 -22.46 17.96
CA LEU A 619 -7.56 -21.81 18.25
C LEU A 619 -7.58 -21.09 19.59
N PRO A 620 -6.49 -21.13 20.39
CA PRO A 620 -6.41 -20.45 21.69
C PRO A 620 -6.45 -18.93 21.58
N GLY A 621 -6.04 -18.39 20.43
CA GLY A 621 -5.94 -16.97 20.14
C GLY A 621 -5.16 -16.73 18.87
N LYS A 622 -4.34 -15.68 18.83
CA LYS A 622 -3.33 -15.52 17.77
C LYS A 622 -2.20 -16.52 17.99
N THR A 623 -2.00 -17.38 17.03
CA THR A 623 -1.05 -18.49 17.10
C THR A 623 -0.50 -18.81 15.70
N PRO A 624 0.74 -19.29 15.57
CA PRO A 624 1.30 -19.77 14.30
C PRO A 624 0.48 -20.92 13.68
N VAL A 625 -0.28 -21.65 14.49
CA VAL A 625 -1.18 -22.72 14.04
C VAL A 625 -2.14 -22.24 12.95
N TYR A 626 -2.64 -21.01 13.04
CA TYR A 626 -3.56 -20.47 12.02
C TYR A 626 -2.92 -20.48 10.63
N ALA A 627 -1.68 -19.97 10.52
CA ALA A 627 -0.96 -19.95 9.25
C ALA A 627 -0.74 -21.36 8.69
N GLU A 628 -0.34 -22.31 9.54
CA GLU A 628 -0.11 -23.70 9.14
C GLU A 628 -1.41 -24.40 8.73
N VAL A 629 -2.51 -24.21 9.44
CA VAL A 629 -3.83 -24.71 9.06
C VAL A 629 -4.22 -24.22 7.67
N LYS A 630 -3.99 -22.93 7.38
CA LYS A 630 -4.33 -22.38 6.08
C LYS A 630 -3.39 -22.85 4.98
N ARG A 631 -2.09 -22.96 5.26
CA ARG A 631 -1.12 -23.52 4.31
C ARG A 631 -1.48 -24.95 3.94
N VAL A 632 -1.67 -25.83 4.92
CA VAL A 632 -1.96 -27.26 4.71
C VAL A 632 -3.32 -27.45 4.05
N GLY A 633 -4.36 -26.78 4.56
CA GLY A 633 -5.72 -26.91 4.03
C GLY A 633 -5.86 -26.35 2.62
N ASP A 634 -5.34 -25.15 2.36
CA ASP A 634 -5.56 -24.46 1.09
C ASP A 634 -4.61 -24.90 -0.03
N THR A 635 -3.34 -25.24 0.29
CA THR A 635 -2.29 -25.49 -0.72
C THR A 635 -1.88 -26.94 -0.84
N VAL A 636 -1.79 -27.69 0.28
CA VAL A 636 -1.25 -29.06 0.28
C VAL A 636 -2.33 -30.10 0.07
N LEU A 637 -3.40 -30.04 0.86
CA LEU A 637 -4.41 -31.10 0.90
C LEU A 637 -5.74 -30.76 0.23
N GLY A 638 -6.02 -29.50 0.01
CA GLY A 638 -7.30 -29.08 -0.60
C GLY A 638 -8.51 -29.36 0.30
N MET A 639 -8.40 -29.05 1.59
CA MET A 639 -9.44 -29.28 2.61
C MET A 639 -10.07 -27.97 3.06
N ALA A 640 -11.39 -27.92 3.13
CA ALA A 640 -12.08 -26.75 3.67
C ALA A 640 -11.89 -26.67 5.20
N THR A 641 -11.41 -25.51 5.68
CA THR A 641 -11.17 -25.27 7.10
C THR A 641 -11.86 -24.01 7.60
N GLN A 642 -12.50 -24.10 8.77
CA GLN A 642 -13.07 -22.98 9.47
C GLN A 642 -12.46 -22.83 10.85
N CYS A 643 -11.67 -21.76 11.06
CA CYS A 643 -11.10 -21.47 12.37
C CYS A 643 -12.08 -20.69 13.25
N VAL A 644 -12.07 -20.99 14.54
CA VAL A 644 -12.84 -20.30 15.58
C VAL A 644 -11.96 -20.13 16.83
N GLN A 645 -12.09 -19.00 17.50
CA GLN A 645 -11.32 -18.76 18.73
C GLN A 645 -11.96 -19.46 19.94
N ALA A 646 -11.15 -19.98 20.86
CA ALA A 646 -11.55 -20.65 22.08
C ALA A 646 -12.58 -19.84 22.90
N LYS A 647 -12.40 -18.52 23.00
CA LYS A 647 -13.36 -17.65 23.70
C LYS A 647 -14.78 -17.72 23.13
N ASN A 648 -14.91 -17.91 21.82
CA ASN A 648 -16.22 -18.01 21.15
C ASN A 648 -16.82 -19.41 21.23
N VAL A 649 -15.99 -20.42 21.48
CA VAL A 649 -16.43 -21.80 21.78
C VAL A 649 -16.93 -21.88 23.22
N ASN A 650 -16.20 -21.31 24.18
CA ASN A 650 -16.58 -21.28 25.60
C ASN A 650 -17.81 -20.41 25.90
N LYS A 651 -17.95 -19.32 25.16
CA LYS A 651 -19.11 -18.43 25.24
C LYS A 651 -19.70 -18.22 23.87
N THR A 652 -20.58 -19.12 23.46
CA THR A 652 -21.25 -19.06 22.19
C THR A 652 -22.28 -17.93 22.17
N SER A 653 -22.40 -17.24 21.04
CA SER A 653 -23.48 -16.31 20.78
C SER A 653 -24.13 -16.63 19.42
N PRO A 654 -25.48 -16.52 19.30
CA PRO A 654 -26.15 -16.79 18.02
C PRO A 654 -25.58 -15.99 16.85
N GLN A 655 -25.23 -14.72 17.08
CA GLN A 655 -24.64 -13.85 16.06
C GLN A 655 -23.27 -14.36 15.58
N THR A 656 -22.44 -14.84 16.50
CA THR A 656 -21.10 -15.38 16.14
C THR A 656 -21.25 -16.67 15.34
N LEU A 657 -22.16 -17.55 15.73
CA LEU A 657 -22.42 -18.81 15.02
C LEU A 657 -23.07 -18.56 13.66
N SER A 658 -24.01 -17.63 13.54
CA SER A 658 -24.55 -17.20 12.26
C SER A 658 -23.45 -16.68 11.31
N ASN A 659 -22.52 -15.86 11.80
CA ASN A 659 -21.38 -15.39 11.01
C ASN A 659 -20.40 -16.52 10.63
N LEU A 660 -20.30 -17.60 11.42
CA LEU A 660 -19.54 -18.78 11.02
C LEU A 660 -20.25 -19.52 9.87
N CYS A 661 -21.57 -19.69 9.97
CA CYS A 661 -22.38 -20.34 8.93
C CYS A 661 -22.27 -19.64 7.59
N LEU A 662 -22.27 -18.28 7.56
CA LEU A 662 -22.06 -17.49 6.35
C LEU A 662 -20.75 -17.90 5.62
N LYS A 663 -19.66 -18.07 6.37
CA LYS A 663 -18.35 -18.44 5.80
C LYS A 663 -18.28 -19.92 5.42
N ILE A 664 -18.85 -20.79 6.22
CA ILE A 664 -18.84 -22.24 5.96
C ILE A 664 -19.58 -22.54 4.66
N ASN A 665 -20.79 -21.98 4.50
CA ASN A 665 -21.59 -22.22 3.31
C ASN A 665 -20.84 -21.90 2.00
N VAL A 666 -20.21 -20.73 1.91
CA VAL A 666 -19.51 -20.33 0.68
C VAL A 666 -18.19 -21.07 0.46
N LYS A 667 -17.52 -21.52 1.53
CA LYS A 667 -16.32 -22.37 1.41
C LYS A 667 -16.65 -23.76 0.88
N LEU A 668 -17.89 -24.18 1.02
CA LEU A 668 -18.38 -25.46 0.50
C LEU A 668 -19.12 -25.31 -0.83
N GLY A 669 -19.12 -24.10 -1.44
CA GLY A 669 -19.69 -23.84 -2.75
C GLY A 669 -21.16 -23.38 -2.73
N GLY A 670 -21.73 -23.11 -1.55
CA GLY A 670 -23.08 -22.56 -1.40
C GLY A 670 -23.18 -21.07 -1.73
N ILE A 671 -24.40 -20.57 -1.79
CA ILE A 671 -24.72 -19.15 -2.03
C ILE A 671 -25.56 -18.63 -0.88
N ASN A 672 -25.09 -17.57 -0.20
CA ASN A 672 -25.78 -17.01 0.95
C ASN A 672 -27.02 -16.20 0.53
N SER A 673 -26.86 -15.30 -0.39
CA SER A 673 -27.91 -14.43 -0.95
C SER A 673 -27.52 -13.93 -2.33
N ILE A 674 -28.49 -13.45 -3.09
CA ILE A 674 -28.28 -12.84 -4.41
C ILE A 674 -29.01 -11.50 -4.48
N LEU A 675 -28.61 -10.66 -5.43
CA LEU A 675 -29.38 -9.48 -5.81
C LEU A 675 -30.67 -9.93 -6.51
N VAL A 676 -31.80 -9.33 -6.13
CA VAL A 676 -33.07 -9.61 -6.82
C VAL A 676 -32.90 -9.27 -8.32
N PRO A 677 -33.25 -10.18 -9.24
CA PRO A 677 -33.03 -9.95 -10.68
C PRO A 677 -33.60 -8.64 -11.23
N SER A 678 -34.79 -8.24 -10.77
CA SER A 678 -35.50 -7.05 -11.26
C SER A 678 -34.83 -5.70 -10.97
N ILE A 679 -33.85 -5.66 -10.04
CA ILE A 679 -33.12 -4.43 -9.69
C ILE A 679 -31.72 -4.35 -10.30
N ARG A 680 -31.32 -5.38 -11.03
CA ARG A 680 -29.98 -5.44 -11.62
C ARG A 680 -29.87 -4.43 -12.77
N PRO A 681 -28.74 -3.69 -12.87
CA PRO A 681 -28.48 -2.82 -14.00
C PRO A 681 -28.43 -3.56 -15.35
N LYS A 682 -28.56 -2.83 -16.46
CA LYS A 682 -28.58 -3.39 -17.83
C LYS A 682 -27.35 -4.21 -18.18
N VAL A 683 -26.21 -3.94 -17.56
CA VAL A 683 -24.97 -4.69 -17.75
C VAL A 683 -25.13 -6.20 -17.51
N PHE A 684 -26.14 -6.61 -16.73
CA PHE A 684 -26.44 -8.03 -16.47
C PHE A 684 -27.27 -8.71 -17.58
N ASN A 685 -27.73 -7.96 -18.57
CA ASN A 685 -28.50 -8.54 -19.68
C ASN A 685 -27.64 -9.43 -20.60
N GLU A 686 -26.34 -9.27 -20.53
CA GLU A 686 -25.34 -10.09 -21.23
C GLU A 686 -24.40 -10.76 -20.23
N PRO A 687 -23.72 -11.85 -20.63
CA PRO A 687 -22.72 -12.48 -19.77
C PRO A 687 -21.66 -11.48 -19.35
N VAL A 688 -21.50 -11.27 -18.05
CA VAL A 688 -20.55 -10.31 -17.48
C VAL A 688 -19.70 -10.99 -16.39
N ILE A 689 -18.40 -10.69 -16.39
CA ILE A 689 -17.49 -11.07 -15.33
C ILE A 689 -17.04 -9.83 -14.55
N PHE A 690 -17.11 -9.91 -13.22
CA PHE A 690 -16.60 -8.90 -12.32
C PHE A 690 -15.25 -9.33 -11.79
N LEU A 691 -14.22 -8.53 -12.06
CA LEU A 691 -12.86 -8.75 -11.60
C LEU A 691 -12.53 -7.81 -10.44
N GLY A 692 -11.86 -8.34 -9.45
CA GLY A 692 -11.24 -7.55 -8.37
C GLY A 692 -9.74 -7.78 -8.38
N VAL A 693 -8.97 -6.70 -8.28
CA VAL A 693 -7.50 -6.74 -8.31
C VAL A 693 -6.93 -5.94 -7.15
N ASP A 694 -6.00 -6.53 -6.42
CA ASP A 694 -5.27 -5.88 -5.34
C ASP A 694 -3.83 -6.38 -5.27
N VAL A 695 -2.92 -5.51 -4.85
CA VAL A 695 -1.51 -5.84 -4.58
C VAL A 695 -1.19 -5.50 -3.14
N THR A 696 -0.77 -6.50 -2.37
CA THR A 696 -0.30 -6.27 -1.00
C THR A 696 1.20 -6.18 -0.94
N HIS A 697 1.70 -5.17 -0.22
CA HIS A 697 3.12 -4.98 0.02
C HIS A 697 3.52 -5.44 1.41
N PRO A 698 4.78 -5.85 1.61
CA PRO A 698 5.32 -6.12 2.94
C PRO A 698 5.30 -4.86 3.81
N PRO A 699 5.27 -5.02 5.15
CA PRO A 699 5.25 -3.88 6.07
C PRO A 699 6.47 -2.99 5.88
N ALA A 700 6.33 -1.71 6.27
CA ALA A 700 7.45 -0.76 6.24
C ALA A 700 8.62 -1.27 7.10
N GLY A 701 9.84 -1.24 6.53
CA GLY A 701 11.05 -1.75 7.17
C GLY A 701 11.42 -3.19 6.80
N ASP A 702 10.54 -3.94 6.15
CA ASP A 702 10.84 -5.25 5.57
C ASP A 702 11.22 -5.04 4.09
N ASN A 703 12.49 -5.20 3.77
CA ASN A 703 13.02 -4.99 2.41
C ASN A 703 13.25 -6.31 1.66
N LYS A 704 12.89 -7.44 2.26
CA LYS A 704 13.20 -8.77 1.71
C LYS A 704 11.99 -9.51 1.17
N LYS A 705 10.80 -9.31 1.79
CA LYS A 705 9.61 -10.04 1.39
C LYS A 705 9.02 -9.50 0.09
N PRO A 706 8.46 -10.38 -0.76
CA PRO A 706 7.85 -9.98 -2.02
C PRO A 706 6.51 -9.25 -1.82
N SER A 707 6.07 -8.57 -2.85
CA SER A 707 4.67 -8.14 -3.01
C SER A 707 3.84 -9.31 -3.55
N ILE A 708 2.55 -9.30 -3.26
CA ILE A 708 1.61 -10.34 -3.71
C ILE A 708 0.48 -9.67 -4.47
N ALA A 709 0.30 -10.07 -5.71
CA ALA A 709 -0.82 -9.68 -6.57
C ALA A 709 -1.91 -10.74 -6.51
N ALA A 710 -3.16 -10.32 -6.34
CA ALA A 710 -4.32 -11.18 -6.32
C ALA A 710 -5.39 -10.67 -7.28
N VAL A 711 -5.98 -11.57 -8.04
CA VAL A 711 -7.12 -11.30 -8.92
C VAL A 711 -8.22 -12.29 -8.60
N VAL A 712 -9.43 -11.79 -8.43
CA VAL A 712 -10.62 -12.62 -8.29
C VAL A 712 -11.58 -12.35 -9.43
N GLY A 713 -12.37 -13.36 -9.81
CA GLY A 713 -13.38 -13.22 -10.84
C GLY A 713 -14.68 -13.90 -10.43
N SER A 714 -15.83 -13.28 -10.77
CA SER A 714 -17.15 -13.89 -10.55
C SER A 714 -17.34 -15.09 -11.47
N MET A 715 -18.01 -16.13 -10.95
CA MET A 715 -18.19 -17.41 -11.66
C MET A 715 -19.66 -17.74 -11.95
N ASP A 716 -20.56 -16.81 -11.71
CA ASP A 716 -22.00 -16.96 -11.93
C ASP A 716 -22.65 -15.60 -12.28
N ALA A 717 -23.91 -15.65 -12.72
CA ALA A 717 -24.68 -14.48 -13.12
C ALA A 717 -25.27 -13.66 -11.98
N HIS A 718 -25.05 -14.05 -10.71
CA HIS A 718 -25.68 -13.37 -9.58
C HIS A 718 -25.05 -12.02 -9.19
N PRO A 719 -23.74 -11.68 -9.21
CA PRO A 719 -22.53 -12.47 -8.97
C PRO A 719 -22.37 -12.82 -7.48
N SER A 720 -22.20 -14.08 -7.17
CA SER A 720 -22.13 -14.55 -5.79
C SER A 720 -20.89 -15.39 -5.49
N ARG A 721 -20.49 -16.25 -6.40
CA ARG A 721 -19.30 -17.09 -6.27
C ARG A 721 -18.14 -16.49 -7.04
N TYR A 722 -16.95 -16.52 -6.44
CA TYR A 722 -15.71 -15.98 -6.99
C TYR A 722 -14.61 -17.03 -6.95
N ALA A 723 -13.83 -17.11 -8.02
CA ALA A 723 -12.56 -17.81 -8.05
C ALA A 723 -11.40 -16.82 -7.91
N ALA A 724 -10.24 -17.32 -7.50
CA ALA A 724 -9.09 -16.48 -7.22
C ALA A 724 -7.83 -17.01 -7.89
N THR A 725 -6.99 -16.09 -8.36
CA THR A 725 -5.60 -16.34 -8.77
C THR A 725 -4.66 -15.43 -7.98
N VAL A 726 -3.44 -15.90 -7.74
CA VAL A 726 -2.47 -15.17 -6.94
C VAL A 726 -1.07 -15.36 -7.51
N ARG A 727 -0.24 -14.30 -7.49
CA ARG A 727 1.15 -14.32 -7.93
C ARG A 727 2.05 -13.57 -6.96
N VAL A 728 3.28 -14.04 -6.82
CA VAL A 728 4.36 -13.33 -6.14
C VAL A 728 5.06 -12.44 -7.16
N GLN A 729 5.34 -11.21 -6.79
CA GLN A 729 6.07 -10.26 -7.62
C GLN A 729 7.11 -9.47 -6.84
N GLN A 730 7.89 -8.64 -7.53
CA GLN A 730 8.97 -7.89 -6.92
C GLN A 730 8.52 -7.02 -5.74
N HIS A 731 9.45 -6.81 -4.80
CA HIS A 731 9.22 -6.00 -3.62
C HIS A 731 8.72 -4.59 -3.98
N ARG A 732 7.56 -4.21 -3.43
CA ARG A 732 6.88 -2.91 -3.64
C ARG A 732 6.50 -2.56 -5.07
N GLN A 733 6.42 -3.55 -5.93
CA GLN A 733 5.91 -3.37 -7.26
C GLN A 733 4.38 -3.31 -7.24
N GLU A 734 3.81 -2.22 -7.79
CA GLU A 734 2.37 -1.99 -7.81
C GLU A 734 1.69 -2.62 -9.04
N ILE A 735 2.31 -2.52 -10.21
CA ILE A 735 1.77 -3.09 -11.45
C ILE A 735 1.76 -4.61 -11.35
N VAL A 736 0.65 -5.22 -11.77
CA VAL A 736 0.50 -6.68 -11.83
C VAL A 736 1.12 -7.19 -13.13
N HIS A 737 2.32 -7.78 -13.06
CA HIS A 737 3.03 -8.23 -14.25
C HIS A 737 2.37 -9.41 -14.97
N GLU A 738 1.88 -10.37 -14.20
CA GLU A 738 1.27 -11.58 -14.76
C GLU A 738 -0.24 -11.47 -14.93
N LEU A 739 -0.78 -10.24 -15.04
CA LEU A 739 -2.22 -10.03 -15.11
C LEU A 739 -2.85 -10.75 -16.31
N SER A 740 -2.17 -10.81 -17.45
CA SER A 740 -2.65 -11.52 -18.66
C SER A 740 -2.93 -13.00 -18.35
N SER A 741 -1.97 -13.71 -17.74
CA SER A 741 -2.14 -15.13 -17.38
C SER A 741 -3.21 -15.34 -16.31
N MET A 742 -3.30 -14.43 -15.32
CA MET A 742 -4.28 -14.50 -14.25
C MET A 742 -5.71 -14.31 -14.76
N VAL A 743 -5.93 -13.33 -15.62
CA VAL A 743 -7.24 -13.06 -16.23
C VAL A 743 -7.63 -14.20 -17.17
N GLN A 744 -6.70 -14.72 -17.97
CA GLN A 744 -6.94 -15.87 -18.83
C GLN A 744 -7.42 -17.10 -18.04
N GLU A 745 -6.77 -17.38 -16.90
CA GLU A 745 -7.18 -18.47 -16.00
C GLU A 745 -8.63 -18.28 -15.50
N LEU A 746 -8.99 -17.06 -15.08
CA LEU A 746 -10.33 -16.75 -14.59
C LEU A 746 -11.40 -16.78 -15.68
N LEU A 747 -11.10 -16.32 -16.88
CA LEU A 747 -12.02 -16.40 -18.05
C LEU A 747 -12.31 -17.86 -18.42
N LEU A 748 -11.29 -18.73 -18.41
CA LEU A 748 -11.47 -20.17 -18.63
C LEU A 748 -12.29 -20.83 -17.51
N MET A 749 -12.10 -20.41 -16.27
CA MET A 749 -12.91 -20.91 -15.15
C MET A 749 -14.35 -20.44 -15.26
N PHE A 750 -14.60 -19.20 -15.65
CA PHE A 750 -15.94 -18.67 -15.92
C PHE A 750 -16.65 -19.48 -17.03
N TYR A 751 -15.98 -19.68 -18.16
CA TYR A 751 -16.50 -20.48 -19.27
C TYR A 751 -16.93 -21.89 -18.82
N LYS A 752 -16.08 -22.56 -18.02
CA LYS A 752 -16.39 -23.90 -17.49
C LYS A 752 -17.52 -23.87 -16.44
N SER A 753 -17.58 -22.87 -15.60
CA SER A 753 -18.57 -22.78 -14.51
C SER A 753 -19.96 -22.36 -14.98
N THR A 754 -20.03 -21.69 -16.12
CA THR A 754 -21.30 -21.20 -16.73
C THR A 754 -21.84 -22.09 -17.84
N GLY A 755 -21.20 -23.23 -18.12
CA GLY A 755 -21.63 -24.14 -19.18
C GLY A 755 -21.32 -23.65 -20.59
N GLY A 756 -20.23 -22.91 -20.78
CA GLY A 756 -19.73 -22.49 -22.08
C GLY A 756 -20.06 -21.03 -22.47
N PHE A 757 -20.53 -20.22 -21.55
CA PHE A 757 -20.74 -18.79 -21.82
C PHE A 757 -19.42 -18.01 -21.73
N LYS A 758 -19.16 -17.17 -22.75
CA LYS A 758 -18.06 -16.21 -22.73
C LYS A 758 -18.57 -14.88 -22.18
N PRO A 759 -17.84 -14.17 -21.29
CA PRO A 759 -18.24 -12.83 -20.91
C PRO A 759 -18.20 -11.87 -22.11
N HIS A 760 -19.27 -11.15 -22.35
CA HIS A 760 -19.32 -10.05 -23.31
C HIS A 760 -18.79 -8.76 -22.69
N ARG A 761 -18.79 -8.69 -21.35
CA ARG A 761 -18.37 -7.52 -20.58
C ARG A 761 -17.46 -7.92 -19.44
N ILE A 762 -16.40 -7.16 -19.24
CA ILE A 762 -15.44 -7.30 -18.12
C ILE A 762 -15.47 -6.01 -17.32
N ILE A 763 -15.91 -6.09 -16.05
CA ILE A 763 -15.93 -4.96 -15.13
C ILE A 763 -14.86 -5.19 -14.08
N MET A 764 -13.81 -4.38 -14.09
CA MET A 764 -12.64 -4.55 -13.24
C MET A 764 -12.55 -3.45 -12.17
N TYR A 765 -12.51 -3.86 -10.91
CA TYR A 765 -12.24 -2.99 -9.76
C TYR A 765 -10.82 -3.19 -9.26
N ARG A 766 -9.98 -2.17 -9.39
CA ARG A 766 -8.56 -2.18 -9.01
C ARG A 766 -8.32 -1.33 -7.77
N ASP A 767 -7.99 -1.96 -6.64
CA ASP A 767 -7.71 -1.26 -5.38
C ASP A 767 -6.22 -0.87 -5.26
N GLY A 768 -5.94 0.20 -4.55
CA GLY A 768 -4.61 0.56 -4.07
C GLY A 768 -3.79 1.53 -4.90
N ILE A 769 -4.25 1.95 -6.08
CA ILE A 769 -3.50 2.83 -7.01
C ILE A 769 -3.65 4.31 -6.61
N SER A 770 -2.56 5.07 -6.70
CA SER A 770 -2.57 6.54 -6.57
C SER A 770 -2.79 7.24 -7.91
N GLU A 771 -3.32 8.46 -7.88
CA GLU A 771 -3.63 9.26 -9.07
C GLU A 771 -2.44 9.42 -10.02
N GLY A 772 -1.24 9.66 -9.50
CA GLY A 772 -0.01 9.77 -10.31
C GLY A 772 0.43 8.48 -11.03
N GLN A 773 -0.25 7.35 -10.78
CA GLN A 773 0.05 6.06 -11.40
C GLN A 773 -1.03 5.62 -12.40
N PHE A 774 -2.13 6.38 -12.55
CA PHE A 774 -3.30 5.96 -13.34
C PHE A 774 -2.94 5.58 -14.78
N ILE A 775 -2.30 6.47 -15.49
CA ILE A 775 -1.95 6.24 -16.92
C ILE A 775 -0.99 5.07 -17.07
N HIS A 776 0.02 4.99 -16.20
CA HIS A 776 1.00 3.91 -16.25
C HIS A 776 0.38 2.53 -15.95
N VAL A 777 -0.50 2.46 -14.96
CA VAL A 777 -1.24 1.23 -14.64
C VAL A 777 -2.21 0.89 -15.76
N LEU A 778 -2.93 1.87 -16.31
CA LEU A 778 -3.85 1.66 -17.41
C LEU A 778 -3.15 1.07 -18.64
N GLN A 779 -2.02 1.65 -19.05
CA GLN A 779 -1.24 1.16 -20.19
C GLN A 779 -0.85 -0.31 -20.04
N HIS A 780 -0.36 -0.70 -18.87
CA HIS A 780 0.09 -2.08 -18.63
C HIS A 780 -1.05 -3.06 -18.35
N GLU A 781 -1.96 -2.70 -17.45
CA GLU A 781 -2.99 -3.63 -16.98
C GLU A 781 -4.16 -3.76 -17.96
N LEU A 782 -4.58 -2.69 -18.63
CA LEU A 782 -5.61 -2.78 -19.68
C LEU A 782 -5.12 -3.61 -20.87
N THR A 783 -3.88 -3.37 -21.32
CA THR A 783 -3.25 -4.16 -22.38
C THR A 783 -3.17 -5.64 -21.99
N ALA A 784 -2.80 -5.95 -20.74
CA ALA A 784 -2.72 -7.31 -20.24
C ALA A 784 -4.10 -8.02 -20.24
N VAL A 785 -5.18 -7.32 -19.90
CA VAL A 785 -6.54 -7.88 -19.96
C VAL A 785 -6.97 -8.15 -21.40
N ARG A 786 -6.72 -7.23 -22.34
CA ARG A 786 -7.01 -7.43 -23.76
C ARG A 786 -6.19 -8.58 -24.34
N GLU A 787 -4.91 -8.63 -24.01
CA GLU A 787 -4.02 -9.72 -24.40
C GLU A 787 -4.51 -11.08 -23.89
N ALA A 788 -5.01 -11.15 -22.66
CA ALA A 788 -5.60 -12.37 -22.11
C ALA A 788 -6.79 -12.87 -22.94
N CYS A 789 -7.64 -11.96 -23.40
CA CYS A 789 -8.79 -12.27 -24.24
C CYS A 789 -8.36 -12.77 -25.63
N ILE A 790 -7.45 -12.06 -26.29
CA ILE A 790 -6.94 -12.40 -27.61
C ILE A 790 -6.18 -13.75 -27.60
N LYS A 791 -5.44 -14.05 -26.53
CA LYS A 791 -4.75 -15.35 -26.36
C LYS A 791 -5.72 -16.53 -26.25
N LEU A 792 -6.93 -16.31 -25.77
CA LEU A 792 -7.95 -17.35 -25.71
C LEU A 792 -8.60 -17.58 -27.07
N GLU A 793 -8.89 -16.50 -27.78
CA GLU A 793 -9.48 -16.51 -29.11
C GLU A 793 -9.21 -15.15 -29.78
N ALA A 794 -8.67 -15.13 -31.00
CA ALA A 794 -8.24 -13.92 -31.71
C ALA A 794 -9.35 -12.86 -31.87
N GLU A 795 -10.58 -13.32 -32.08
CA GLU A 795 -11.75 -12.44 -32.27
C GLU A 795 -12.50 -12.13 -30.97
N TYR A 796 -12.01 -12.61 -29.82
CA TYR A 796 -12.67 -12.37 -28.54
C TYR A 796 -12.27 -11.00 -27.97
N LYS A 797 -13.16 -10.02 -28.15
CA LYS A 797 -12.96 -8.62 -27.76
C LYS A 797 -14.11 -8.12 -26.89
N PRO A 798 -14.22 -8.58 -25.63
CA PRO A 798 -15.27 -8.10 -24.73
C PRO A 798 -15.06 -6.62 -24.35
N GLY A 799 -16.16 -5.90 -24.09
CA GLY A 799 -16.09 -4.54 -23.56
C GLY A 799 -15.51 -4.52 -22.15
N ILE A 800 -14.49 -3.68 -21.91
CA ILE A 800 -13.79 -3.55 -20.63
C ILE A 800 -14.15 -2.23 -19.98
N THR A 801 -14.54 -2.25 -18.70
CA THR A 801 -14.61 -1.07 -17.83
C THR A 801 -13.60 -1.25 -16.70
N PHE A 802 -12.64 -0.32 -16.61
CA PHE A 802 -11.56 -0.34 -15.63
C PHE A 802 -11.77 0.76 -14.61
N ILE A 803 -12.03 0.39 -13.35
CA ILE A 803 -12.38 1.30 -12.26
C ILE A 803 -11.35 1.18 -11.15
N VAL A 804 -10.73 2.28 -10.77
CA VAL A 804 -9.85 2.36 -9.60
C VAL A 804 -10.68 2.63 -8.35
N VAL A 805 -10.38 1.90 -7.28
CA VAL A 805 -11.00 2.07 -5.97
C VAL A 805 -9.98 2.67 -5.02
N GLN A 806 -10.25 3.84 -4.49
CA GLN A 806 -9.40 4.52 -3.51
C GLN A 806 -10.11 4.66 -2.17
N LYS A 807 -9.62 3.95 -1.17
CA LYS A 807 -10.12 4.02 0.20
C LYS A 807 -9.24 4.89 1.11
N ARG A 808 -7.95 5.00 0.81
CA ARG A 808 -6.96 5.68 1.65
C ARG A 808 -6.78 7.15 1.27
N HIS A 809 -7.89 7.88 1.20
CA HIS A 809 -7.90 9.34 0.98
C HIS A 809 -8.38 10.09 2.23
N HIS A 810 -8.29 11.41 2.19
CA HIS A 810 -8.61 12.30 3.31
C HIS A 810 -9.90 13.11 3.12
N THR A 811 -10.67 12.88 2.06
CA THR A 811 -12.00 13.48 1.90
C THR A 811 -12.97 12.87 2.90
N ARG A 812 -13.66 13.72 3.65
CA ARG A 812 -14.71 13.37 4.60
C ARG A 812 -15.96 14.17 4.29
N LEU A 813 -17.12 13.55 4.48
CA LEU A 813 -18.41 14.13 4.23
C LEU A 813 -19.21 14.18 5.52
N PHE A 814 -19.88 15.30 5.75
CA PHE A 814 -20.68 15.57 6.92
C PHE A 814 -22.07 16.02 6.52
N CYS A 815 -23.13 15.57 7.22
CA CYS A 815 -24.49 16.02 6.96
C CYS A 815 -24.65 17.51 7.33
N ALA A 816 -25.19 18.31 6.42
CA ALA A 816 -25.55 19.69 6.72
C ALA A 816 -26.68 19.77 7.74
N ASP A 817 -27.69 18.89 7.61
CA ASP A 817 -28.78 18.74 8.58
C ASP A 817 -28.52 17.59 9.56
N LYS A 818 -28.64 17.85 10.86
CA LYS A 818 -28.49 16.84 11.91
C LYS A 818 -29.52 15.70 11.81
N ARG A 819 -30.70 15.96 11.26
CA ARG A 819 -31.76 14.94 11.07
C ARG A 819 -31.38 13.86 10.07
N GLU A 820 -30.47 14.17 9.14
CA GLU A 820 -29.97 13.23 8.15
C GLU A 820 -28.83 12.34 8.66
N GLN A 821 -28.33 12.60 9.86
CA GLN A 821 -27.25 11.83 10.45
C GLN A 821 -27.68 10.40 10.79
N SER A 822 -26.81 9.44 10.47
CA SER A 822 -27.02 8.02 10.73
C SER A 822 -26.17 7.51 11.88
N GLY A 823 -26.79 6.66 12.74
CA GLY A 823 -26.12 5.97 13.84
C GLY A 823 -25.66 6.89 14.97
N LYS A 824 -25.08 6.28 16.00
CA LYS A 824 -24.61 6.99 17.22
C LYS A 824 -23.46 7.96 16.94
N SER A 825 -22.70 7.73 15.88
CA SER A 825 -21.53 8.55 15.52
C SER A 825 -21.87 9.74 14.59
N GLY A 826 -23.16 9.95 14.28
CA GLY A 826 -23.60 11.08 13.45
C GLY A 826 -23.03 11.09 12.04
N ASN A 827 -22.82 9.91 11.45
CA ASN A 827 -22.24 9.77 10.10
C ASN A 827 -23.27 10.03 9.00
N ILE A 828 -22.78 10.17 7.78
CA ILE A 828 -23.62 10.18 6.57
C ILE A 828 -24.30 8.82 6.39
N PRO A 829 -25.52 8.77 5.80
CA PRO A 829 -26.25 7.52 5.57
C PRO A 829 -25.50 6.59 4.61
N ALA A 830 -25.68 5.27 4.77
CA ALA A 830 -25.23 4.29 3.79
C ALA A 830 -25.92 4.52 2.45
N GLY A 831 -25.17 4.50 1.35
CA GLY A 831 -25.64 4.83 0.01
C GLY A 831 -25.39 6.28 -0.41
N THR A 832 -24.84 7.12 0.47
CA THR A 832 -24.48 8.50 0.13
C THR A 832 -23.42 8.52 -0.98
N THR A 833 -23.76 9.13 -2.12
CA THR A 833 -22.87 9.32 -3.27
C THR A 833 -22.74 10.80 -3.62
N VAL A 834 -21.55 11.20 -4.09
CA VAL A 834 -21.22 12.55 -4.53
C VAL A 834 -20.43 12.46 -5.83
N ASP A 835 -20.95 13.05 -6.89
CA ASP A 835 -20.34 13.14 -8.21
C ASP A 835 -20.20 14.60 -8.72
N LEU A 836 -20.42 15.55 -7.83
CA LEU A 836 -20.40 16.98 -8.11
C LEU A 836 -19.54 17.73 -7.08
N GLY A 837 -18.92 18.80 -7.52
CA GLY A 837 -18.26 19.81 -6.68
C GLY A 837 -16.87 19.43 -6.18
N ILE A 838 -16.67 18.25 -5.63
CA ILE A 838 -15.37 17.76 -5.10
C ILE A 838 -14.73 16.69 -5.98
N THR A 839 -15.36 16.33 -7.07
CA THR A 839 -14.89 15.36 -8.05
C THR A 839 -14.00 16.02 -9.11
N HIS A 840 -13.33 15.20 -9.92
CA HIS A 840 -12.44 15.67 -10.99
C HIS A 840 -13.18 16.59 -11.97
N PRO A 841 -12.55 17.64 -12.50
CA PRO A 841 -13.21 18.58 -13.41
C PRO A 841 -13.86 17.94 -14.65
N THR A 842 -13.19 16.99 -15.28
CA THR A 842 -13.58 16.39 -16.55
C THR A 842 -13.72 14.89 -16.54
N GLU A 843 -12.89 14.17 -15.77
CA GLU A 843 -12.86 12.70 -15.75
C GLU A 843 -14.03 12.11 -14.97
N PHE A 844 -14.31 10.85 -15.24
CA PHE A 844 -15.42 10.12 -14.63
C PHE A 844 -15.03 9.56 -13.27
N ASP A 845 -15.39 10.23 -12.20
CA ASP A 845 -15.15 9.80 -10.81
C ASP A 845 -16.34 10.16 -9.91
N PHE A 846 -16.45 9.47 -8.79
CA PHE A 846 -17.46 9.73 -7.76
C PHE A 846 -17.00 9.19 -6.40
N TYR A 847 -17.60 9.76 -5.33
CA TYR A 847 -17.48 9.25 -3.96
C TYR A 847 -18.72 8.46 -3.59
N LEU A 848 -18.56 7.34 -2.92
CA LEU A 848 -19.67 6.52 -2.41
C LEU A 848 -19.35 6.02 -1.00
N CYS A 849 -20.22 6.34 -0.02
CA CYS A 849 -20.22 5.73 1.29
C CYS A 849 -21.27 4.63 1.35
N SER A 850 -20.87 3.40 1.02
CA SER A 850 -21.79 2.26 0.91
C SER A 850 -22.15 1.63 2.25
N HIS A 851 -21.40 1.91 3.32
CA HIS A 851 -21.52 1.23 4.62
C HIS A 851 -22.01 2.15 5.73
N GLN A 852 -22.63 1.55 6.74
CA GLN A 852 -22.92 2.25 8.00
C GLN A 852 -21.68 2.33 8.87
N GLY A 853 -21.33 3.52 9.34
CA GLY A 853 -20.25 3.73 10.30
C GLY A 853 -20.61 3.14 11.68
N ILE A 854 -19.75 2.24 12.18
CA ILE A 854 -19.94 1.63 13.52
C ILE A 854 -19.30 2.50 14.59
N GLN A 855 -18.10 2.96 14.34
CA GLN A 855 -17.28 3.77 15.26
C GLN A 855 -16.47 4.81 14.49
N GLY A 856 -16.45 6.02 15.02
CA GLY A 856 -15.71 7.11 14.39
C GLY A 856 -16.42 7.68 13.15
N THR A 857 -15.68 8.41 12.32
CA THR A 857 -16.18 9.04 11.10
C THR A 857 -16.10 8.07 9.92
N SER A 858 -17.19 7.88 9.20
CA SER A 858 -17.22 7.07 7.98
C SER A 858 -16.29 7.65 6.91
N ARG A 859 -15.64 6.75 6.19
CA ARG A 859 -14.76 7.09 5.09
C ARG A 859 -15.41 6.64 3.79
N PRO A 860 -15.87 7.56 2.93
CA PRO A 860 -16.39 7.19 1.62
C PRO A 860 -15.26 6.60 0.78
N SER A 861 -15.58 5.72 -0.15
CA SER A 861 -14.62 5.27 -1.16
C SER A 861 -14.70 6.17 -2.38
N HIS A 862 -13.57 6.47 -2.99
CA HIS A 862 -13.47 7.22 -4.23
C HIS A 862 -13.26 6.25 -5.39
N TYR A 863 -14.10 6.36 -6.41
CA TYR A 863 -14.06 5.53 -7.61
C TYR A 863 -13.69 6.40 -8.80
N HIS A 864 -12.70 5.96 -9.56
CA HIS A 864 -12.22 6.68 -10.75
C HIS A 864 -12.20 5.72 -11.93
N VAL A 865 -12.95 6.04 -12.97
CA VAL A 865 -13.04 5.23 -14.19
C VAL A 865 -11.87 5.61 -15.09
N LEU A 866 -10.97 4.66 -15.35
CA LEU A 866 -9.82 4.88 -16.23
C LEU A 866 -10.10 4.48 -17.69
N TRP A 867 -11.02 3.54 -17.89
CA TRP A 867 -11.42 3.05 -19.19
C TRP A 867 -12.86 2.55 -19.17
N ASP A 868 -13.64 2.76 -20.23
CA ASP A 868 -15.03 2.35 -20.28
C ASP A 868 -15.52 2.07 -21.71
N ASP A 869 -15.36 0.83 -22.17
CA ASP A 869 -15.93 0.33 -23.45
C ASP A 869 -17.44 0.06 -23.35
N ASN A 870 -17.97 -0.08 -22.13
CA ASN A 870 -19.36 -0.42 -21.90
C ASN A 870 -20.28 0.81 -21.82
N HIS A 871 -19.71 2.01 -21.87
CA HIS A 871 -20.43 3.29 -21.87
C HIS A 871 -21.43 3.46 -20.72
N PHE A 872 -20.98 3.19 -19.50
CA PHE A 872 -21.80 3.37 -18.30
C PHE A 872 -22.28 4.80 -18.11
N GLY A 873 -23.58 4.97 -17.85
CA GLY A 873 -24.09 6.21 -17.25
C GLY A 873 -23.73 6.28 -15.76
N SER A 874 -23.72 7.51 -15.20
CA SER A 874 -23.35 7.72 -13.80
C SER A 874 -24.26 6.96 -12.83
N ASP A 875 -25.58 7.01 -13.03
CA ASP A 875 -26.53 6.29 -12.19
C ASP A 875 -26.31 4.79 -12.25
N GLU A 876 -26.12 4.23 -13.44
CA GLU A 876 -25.94 2.79 -13.61
C GLU A 876 -24.67 2.29 -12.91
N LEU A 877 -23.53 2.97 -13.08
CA LEU A 877 -22.29 2.58 -12.46
C LEU A 877 -22.31 2.77 -10.94
N GLN A 878 -22.88 3.86 -10.46
CA GLN A 878 -23.01 4.14 -9.02
C GLN A 878 -23.92 3.12 -8.33
N CYS A 879 -25.06 2.81 -8.92
CA CYS A 879 -25.98 1.78 -8.41
C CYS A 879 -25.34 0.39 -8.46
N LEU A 880 -24.68 0.00 -9.55
CA LEU A 880 -23.96 -1.26 -9.66
C LEU A 880 -22.90 -1.40 -8.56
N THR A 881 -22.08 -0.37 -8.38
CA THR A 881 -21.02 -0.35 -7.37
C THR A 881 -21.59 -0.47 -5.96
N TYR A 882 -22.69 0.23 -5.68
CA TYR A 882 -23.40 0.13 -4.39
C TYR A 882 -24.01 -1.24 -4.17
N GLN A 883 -24.65 -1.84 -5.18
CA GLN A 883 -25.19 -3.20 -5.12
C GLN A 883 -24.09 -4.23 -4.81
N LEU A 884 -22.94 -4.15 -5.48
CA LEU A 884 -21.80 -5.05 -5.23
C LEU A 884 -21.22 -4.94 -3.82
N CYS A 885 -21.40 -3.83 -3.13
CA CYS A 885 -21.04 -3.68 -1.71
C CYS A 885 -21.95 -4.50 -0.77
N HIS A 886 -23.12 -4.94 -1.23
CA HIS A 886 -24.06 -5.76 -0.48
C HIS A 886 -23.90 -7.26 -0.74
N THR A 887 -23.06 -7.66 -1.67
CA THR A 887 -22.83 -9.07 -2.04
C THR A 887 -21.67 -9.72 -1.28
N TYR A 888 -21.07 -9.03 -0.33
CA TYR A 888 -19.97 -9.56 0.48
C TYR A 888 -20.47 -10.65 1.44
N VAL A 889 -19.94 -11.86 1.28
CA VAL A 889 -20.51 -13.07 1.91
C VAL A 889 -20.22 -13.23 3.41
N ARG A 890 -19.26 -12.50 3.98
CA ARG A 890 -18.80 -12.75 5.36
C ARG A 890 -19.61 -12.05 6.45
N CYS A 891 -20.52 -11.18 6.08
CA CYS A 891 -21.42 -10.47 7.03
C CYS A 891 -22.72 -10.06 6.34
N THR A 892 -23.73 -9.74 7.15
CA THR A 892 -25.00 -9.20 6.71
C THR A 892 -25.00 -7.66 6.80
N ARG A 893 -23.96 -7.05 6.24
CA ARG A 893 -23.78 -5.60 6.17
C ARG A 893 -23.15 -5.22 4.84
N SER A 894 -23.56 -4.08 4.32
CA SER A 894 -22.85 -3.44 3.21
C SER A 894 -21.43 -3.09 3.62
N VAL A 895 -20.46 -3.40 2.77
CA VAL A 895 -19.04 -3.12 2.98
C VAL A 895 -18.60 -1.87 2.25
N SER A 896 -17.44 -1.33 2.61
CA SER A 896 -16.97 -0.04 2.15
C SER A 896 -16.44 -0.01 0.71
N ILE A 897 -16.20 -1.16 0.10
CA ILE A 897 -15.78 -1.32 -1.30
C ILE A 897 -16.53 -2.50 -1.93
N PRO A 898 -16.64 -2.58 -3.26
CA PRO A 898 -17.31 -3.71 -3.93
C PRO A 898 -16.71 -5.06 -3.55
N ALA A 899 -17.56 -6.07 -3.47
CA ALA A 899 -17.15 -7.42 -3.06
C ALA A 899 -15.94 -7.95 -3.84
N PRO A 900 -15.82 -7.84 -5.18
CA PRO A 900 -14.65 -8.34 -5.89
C PRO A 900 -13.35 -7.68 -5.43
N ALA A 901 -13.30 -6.37 -5.23
CA ALA A 901 -12.12 -5.68 -4.70
C ALA A 901 -11.78 -6.15 -3.28
N TYR A 902 -12.79 -6.36 -2.44
CA TYR A 902 -12.58 -6.86 -1.08
C TYR A 902 -12.06 -8.30 -1.06
N TYR A 903 -12.55 -9.15 -1.95
CA TYR A 903 -12.07 -10.53 -2.07
C TYR A 903 -10.63 -10.61 -2.56
N ALA A 904 -10.23 -9.78 -3.52
CA ALA A 904 -8.82 -9.69 -3.94
C ALA A 904 -7.89 -9.38 -2.75
N HIS A 905 -8.31 -8.45 -1.89
CA HIS A 905 -7.61 -8.13 -0.66
C HIS A 905 -7.51 -9.34 0.29
N LEU A 906 -8.60 -10.09 0.49
CA LEU A 906 -8.60 -11.31 1.31
C LEU A 906 -7.67 -12.39 0.74
N VAL A 907 -7.66 -12.58 -0.58
CA VAL A 907 -6.79 -13.55 -1.27
C VAL A 907 -5.32 -13.19 -1.08
N ALA A 908 -4.94 -11.93 -1.30
CA ALA A 908 -3.57 -11.47 -1.11
C ALA A 908 -3.08 -11.64 0.33
N PHE A 909 -3.95 -11.33 1.33
CA PHE A 909 -3.64 -11.59 2.74
C PHE A 909 -3.56 -13.08 3.06
N ARG A 910 -4.41 -13.92 2.47
CA ARG A 910 -4.36 -15.37 2.66
C ARG A 910 -3.03 -15.93 2.14
N ALA A 911 -2.57 -15.49 0.97
CA ALA A 911 -1.30 -15.90 0.41
C ALA A 911 -0.10 -15.52 1.29
N ARG A 912 -0.17 -14.43 2.03
CA ARG A 912 0.85 -14.07 3.04
C ARG A 912 1.02 -15.16 4.10
N TYR A 913 -0.07 -15.78 4.54
CA TYR A 913 0.00 -16.89 5.50
C TYR A 913 0.59 -18.16 4.88
N HIS A 914 0.43 -18.37 3.56
CA HIS A 914 1.05 -19.49 2.85
C HIS A 914 2.57 -19.35 2.74
N LEU A 915 3.12 -18.12 2.80
CA LEU A 915 4.54 -17.79 2.73
C LEU A 915 5.24 -17.70 4.09
N VAL A 916 4.57 -18.01 5.20
CA VAL A 916 5.22 -17.93 6.54
C VAL A 916 6.35 -18.97 6.60
N GLU A 917 7.56 -18.45 6.73
CA GLU A 917 8.76 -19.23 7.02
C GLU A 917 8.56 -19.96 8.37
N LYS A 918 8.94 -21.22 8.47
CA LYS A 918 9.14 -21.90 9.75
C LYS A 918 10.29 -21.14 10.42
N GLU A 919 10.00 -20.30 11.41
CA GLU A 919 11.01 -19.84 12.35
C GLU A 919 11.50 -21.10 13.08
N HIS A 920 12.55 -21.72 12.58
CA HIS A 920 13.32 -22.63 13.39
C HIS A 920 13.90 -21.84 14.54
N ASP A 921 13.47 -22.18 15.73
CA ASP A 921 14.08 -21.82 16.99
C ASP A 921 15.46 -22.53 17.01
N SER A 922 16.42 -22.00 16.23
CA SER A 922 17.78 -22.47 16.21
C SER A 922 18.49 -21.84 17.40
N GLY A 923 18.47 -22.56 18.50
CA GLY A 923 19.56 -22.54 19.45
C GLY A 923 20.88 -22.76 18.70
N GLU A 924 21.86 -22.02 19.10
CA GLU A 924 23.24 -21.90 18.68
C GLU A 924 23.82 -23.00 17.79
N GLY A 925 24.51 -22.57 16.74
CA GLY A 925 25.61 -23.32 16.13
C GLY A 925 25.28 -24.13 14.90
N SER A 926 25.23 -23.49 13.80
CA SER A 926 25.90 -23.91 12.56
C SER A 926 25.67 -22.85 11.46
N HIS A 927 26.72 -22.15 11.10
CA HIS A 927 26.84 -21.60 9.75
C HIS A 927 26.87 -22.75 8.78
N GLN A 928 25.75 -23.04 8.10
CA GLN A 928 25.78 -23.68 6.78
C GLN A 928 24.39 -23.64 6.13
N SER A 929 24.26 -22.85 5.07
CA SER A 929 23.68 -23.14 3.74
C SER A 929 22.47 -24.09 3.59
N ALA A 930 21.43 -24.01 4.41
CA ALA A 930 20.19 -24.75 4.13
C ALA A 930 18.96 -23.90 3.79
N CYS A 931 19.09 -22.58 3.57
CA CYS A 931 17.97 -21.66 3.41
C CYS A 931 17.98 -20.82 2.13
N SER A 932 18.86 -21.09 1.14
CA SER A 932 18.84 -20.33 -0.11
C SER A 932 17.79 -20.83 -1.13
N GLU A 933 17.44 -22.11 -1.09
CA GLU A 933 16.49 -22.71 -2.04
C GLU A 933 15.02 -22.30 -1.77
N ASP A 934 14.64 -22.12 -0.51
CA ASP A 934 13.27 -21.72 -0.14
C ASP A 934 12.94 -20.24 -0.47
N ARG A 935 13.94 -19.44 -0.83
CA ARG A 935 13.78 -18.01 -1.16
C ARG A 935 13.84 -17.70 -2.64
N THR A 936 13.95 -18.68 -3.49
CA THR A 936 13.89 -18.47 -4.93
C THR A 936 12.47 -18.04 -5.32
N PRO A 937 12.32 -17.16 -6.33
CA PRO A 937 11.00 -16.77 -6.84
C PRO A 937 10.14 -17.97 -7.21
N GLY A 938 10.72 -19.02 -7.76
CA GLY A 938 10.02 -20.25 -8.10
C GLY A 938 9.52 -21.05 -6.88
N ALA A 939 10.30 -21.10 -5.80
CA ALA A 939 9.86 -21.77 -4.56
C ALA A 939 8.72 -20.99 -3.89
N MET A 940 8.80 -19.65 -3.85
CA MET A 940 7.73 -18.81 -3.33
C MET A 940 6.46 -18.91 -4.18
N ALA A 941 6.56 -18.96 -5.50
CA ALA A 941 5.43 -19.16 -6.39
C ALA A 941 4.74 -20.51 -6.15
N ARG A 942 5.52 -21.60 -5.95
CA ARG A 942 4.97 -22.91 -5.58
C ARG A 942 4.28 -22.89 -4.22
N ALA A 943 4.85 -22.20 -3.23
CA ALA A 943 4.29 -22.12 -1.88
C ALA A 943 2.90 -21.49 -1.81
N ILE A 944 2.60 -20.52 -2.67
CA ILE A 944 1.29 -19.86 -2.75
C ILE A 944 0.31 -20.54 -3.72
N THR A 945 0.73 -21.56 -4.45
CA THR A 945 -0.14 -22.27 -5.39
C THR A 945 -1.22 -23.02 -4.63
N VAL A 946 -2.47 -22.66 -4.89
CA VAL A 946 -3.64 -23.23 -4.25
C VAL A 946 -3.98 -24.59 -4.87
N HIS A 947 -4.35 -25.57 -4.04
CA HIS A 947 -4.77 -26.89 -4.48
C HIS A 947 -5.99 -26.85 -5.41
N ALA A 948 -6.03 -27.71 -6.43
CA ALA A 948 -7.08 -27.71 -7.45
C ALA A 948 -8.51 -27.79 -6.89
N ALA A 949 -8.73 -28.56 -5.82
CA ALA A 949 -10.03 -28.66 -5.15
C ALA A 949 -10.41 -27.33 -4.47
N THR A 950 -9.45 -26.62 -3.90
CA THR A 950 -9.65 -25.35 -3.18
C THR A 950 -9.90 -24.18 -4.14
N LYS A 951 -9.32 -24.21 -5.34
CA LYS A 951 -9.54 -23.17 -6.37
C LYS A 951 -11.00 -23.02 -6.80
N LYS A 952 -11.79 -24.08 -6.67
CA LYS A 952 -13.21 -24.12 -7.11
C LYS A 952 -14.18 -23.42 -6.13
N VAL A 953 -13.71 -23.05 -4.95
CA VAL A 953 -14.53 -22.48 -3.87
C VAL A 953 -13.90 -21.23 -3.28
N MET A 954 -14.69 -20.47 -2.56
CA MET A 954 -14.23 -19.22 -1.90
C MET A 954 -13.46 -19.52 -0.60
N TYR A 955 -12.33 -20.20 -0.69
CA TYR A 955 -11.50 -20.61 0.45
C TYR A 955 -11.01 -19.43 1.29
N PHE A 956 -10.87 -18.28 0.68
CA PHE A 956 -10.44 -17.03 1.30
C PHE A 956 -11.53 -16.36 2.16
N ALA A 957 -12.76 -16.83 2.11
CA ALA A 957 -13.89 -16.29 2.87
C ALA A 957 -13.80 -16.53 4.39
#